data_3cf0f6f99fc90f22a0d4c3adcd400c0a
#
_entry.id   3cf0f6f99fc90f22a0d4c3adcd400c0a
#
_cell.length_a   1.000
_cell.length_b   1.000
_cell.length_c   1.000
_cell.angle_alpha   90.00
_cell.angle_beta   90.00
_cell.angle_gamma   90.00
#
_symmetry.space_group_name_H-M   'P 1'
#
loop_
_entity.id
_entity.type
_entity.pdbx_description
1 polymer ?
#
loop_
_entity_poly.entity_id
_entity_poly.type
_entity_poly.pdbx_seq_one_letter_code
_entity_poly.pdbx_strand_id
1 'polypeptide(L)'
;MGRNHLAVVALLLLSLSGIGNARPLRIADVLGSTEGVAEALFLPGDERVIFAELVPYDKAGQYSVATHFGQLGKERSRVMSLDVASGEISALAESESDTGAWMGPVSPNGSRLVINTISGLDVRAKILSLVTGEETALDVRPDTLLGEQSPIWTSDRTLVIAELPEGRPSYAMAGVRYSAEYLPQLWRNAWDGQVPTASELTSGAARSSEPGIMGRLVEVDIETGLKTALGRGDFVALVPSPDGSAIAALSRQNAPARAEGVPVDYFSGSGRLQLRIFRRGAGWSEWTLDRRYDVAPYSVQWSSDGGSVLFVARRSADLWRREARAYRLALGSFELREAGSDRVRIGYDMDPIREPLQAVWVGTDIVLSARERSVAETSSVADGDGGKALYVVRGDGFLEQLPLPSGAGAFSIAAASDDSVFVSVGDAIWKVPVRARAAPTSLTADIEGGVRQVWETAGYNLKQWTRVPRTRYLAVETLGAERPMLIVIDVLSERRTMIPRPSSRSRVVALSNDGSRAVLAGEPPHGDLYLSSAGGDSRHVLSFNEHLRDVRRSVLRRVSFVGGQGEPLHAWLVLPPDHQPGRRYPLIVHVYADSYMGESEDFSLPLYGRYFNPYLYAEFGYASLFPSMPLEPMGKPSDPGIGLSGTVLAAIDAAVSDGSVDPSRLALYGHSFGMFSALAILVETDRFSAAAVGSGFSDLASEFGEFMPNLRLFAAENLEHAMMQQGWTEGGQGRMGSPPWEDPQRYVRNSGYFNADRIDTPLLLFHGDLDFISMSHSEKMFSALFRQGRDAKFIRYWGEGHNVSSPANISDLWRRLLAWYDLYLDVHRDENGALIFSEETASSRGSREPLEPEDFSRFDR
;
A
#
# COMPACT_ATOMS: atom_id res chain seq x y z
N MET A 1 -29.74 51.99 -29.83
CA MET A 1 -28.47 51.25 -29.87
C MET A 1 -27.50 51.93 -28.90
N GLY A 2 -27.35 51.43 -27.68
CA GLY A 2 -26.46 52.13 -26.74
C GLY A 2 -26.62 51.80 -25.26
N ARG A 3 -27.18 50.60 -24.93
CA ARG A 3 -27.28 50.16 -23.50
C ARG A 3 -26.84 48.72 -23.20
N ASN A 4 -26.55 47.94 -24.24
CA ASN A 4 -26.17 46.51 -24.02
C ASN A 4 -24.66 46.23 -24.03
N HIS A 5 -23.81 47.20 -24.37
CA HIS A 5 -22.34 46.99 -24.34
C HIS A 5 -21.71 47.26 -22.98
N LEU A 6 -22.34 48.02 -22.08
CA LEU A 6 -21.82 48.27 -20.73
C LEU A 6 -22.07 47.09 -19.76
N ALA A 7 -23.10 46.29 -19.98
CA ALA A 7 -23.40 45.12 -19.14
C ALA A 7 -22.47 43.95 -19.42
N VAL A 8 -22.02 43.74 -20.66
CA VAL A 8 -21.10 42.67 -21.04
C VAL A 8 -19.69 42.99 -20.58
N VAL A 9 -19.27 44.23 -20.58
CA VAL A 9 -17.94 44.64 -20.06
C VAL A 9 -17.90 44.57 -18.52
N ALA A 10 -19.00 44.84 -17.84
CA ALA A 10 -19.08 44.69 -16.37
C ALA A 10 -19.15 43.23 -15.94
N LEU A 11 -19.74 42.31 -16.72
CA LEU A 11 -19.71 40.89 -16.43
C LEU A 11 -18.34 40.25 -16.76
N LEU A 12 -17.61 40.74 -17.74
CA LEU A 12 -16.22 40.33 -18.03
C LEU A 12 -15.22 40.90 -17.01
N LEU A 13 -15.49 42.06 -16.41
CA LEU A 13 -14.66 42.61 -15.34
C LEU A 13 -14.97 41.98 -13.95
N LEU A 14 -16.16 41.43 -13.73
CA LEU A 14 -16.50 40.67 -12.54
C LEU A 14 -15.99 39.22 -12.58
N SER A 15 -15.73 38.68 -13.76
CA SER A 15 -15.06 37.39 -13.91
C SER A 15 -13.53 37.46 -13.79
N LEU A 16 -12.94 38.66 -13.86
CA LEU A 16 -11.51 38.91 -13.68
C LEU A 16 -11.12 39.30 -12.23
N SER A 17 -12.08 39.57 -11.36
CA SER A 17 -11.82 39.91 -9.95
C SER A 17 -11.75 38.71 -9.00
N GLY A 18 -11.77 37.47 -9.50
CA GLY A 18 -11.64 36.25 -8.74
C GLY A 18 -10.29 35.51 -8.91
N ILE A 19 -9.33 36.08 -9.64
CA ILE A 19 -7.94 35.61 -9.63
C ILE A 19 -7.25 36.35 -8.46
N GLY A 20 -7.56 35.92 -7.24
CA GLY A 20 -6.67 36.16 -6.10
C GLY A 20 -5.28 35.64 -6.52
N ASN A 21 -4.22 36.36 -6.19
CA ASN A 21 -2.84 36.01 -6.51
C ASN A 21 -2.53 34.63 -5.94
N ALA A 22 -2.76 33.57 -6.73
CA ALA A 22 -2.42 32.20 -6.34
C ALA A 22 -0.90 32.15 -6.11
N ARG A 23 -0.51 31.65 -4.93
CA ARG A 23 0.88 31.64 -4.51
C ARG A 23 1.62 30.36 -4.95
N PRO A 24 2.96 30.38 -4.98
CA PRO A 24 3.77 29.19 -5.20
C PRO A 24 3.57 28.09 -4.16
N LEU A 25 3.71 26.83 -4.57
CA LEU A 25 3.85 25.68 -3.67
C LEU A 25 5.26 25.69 -3.06
N ARG A 26 5.37 25.46 -1.77
CA ARG A 26 6.65 25.42 -1.02
C ARG A 26 6.89 24.04 -0.41
N ILE A 27 8.14 23.74 -0.10
CA ILE A 27 8.51 22.52 0.65
C ILE A 27 7.78 22.46 1.99
N ALA A 28 7.67 23.59 2.70
CA ALA A 28 6.93 23.70 3.96
C ALA A 28 5.44 23.37 3.81
N ASP A 29 4.82 23.68 2.67
CA ASP A 29 3.41 23.36 2.40
C ASP A 29 3.20 21.84 2.29
N VAL A 30 4.14 21.14 1.67
CA VAL A 30 4.13 19.67 1.57
C VAL A 30 4.28 19.03 2.95
N LEU A 31 5.16 19.56 3.80
CA LEU A 31 5.36 19.08 5.17
C LEU A 31 4.20 19.42 6.10
N GLY A 32 3.59 20.61 5.94
CA GLY A 32 2.42 21.06 6.70
C GLY A 32 1.11 20.40 6.30
N SER A 33 1.14 19.45 5.39
CA SER A 33 -0.06 18.79 4.87
C SER A 33 -0.40 17.49 5.62
N THR A 34 -1.67 17.09 5.52
CA THR A 34 -2.19 15.86 6.10
C THR A 34 -3.01 15.07 5.08
N GLU A 35 -3.07 13.75 5.26
CA GLU A 35 -3.98 12.86 4.56
C GLU A 35 -5.45 13.04 5.01
N GLY A 36 -5.68 13.82 6.05
CA GLY A 36 -7.00 14.09 6.60
C GLY A 36 -7.50 12.95 7.47
N VAL A 37 -8.43 12.15 6.95
CA VAL A 37 -9.04 11.04 7.68
C VAL A 37 -8.48 9.70 7.20
N ALA A 38 -7.94 8.92 8.13
CA ALA A 38 -7.39 7.60 7.85
C ALA A 38 -8.48 6.52 7.78
N GLU A 39 -9.36 6.50 8.79
CA GLU A 39 -10.43 5.53 8.93
C GLU A 39 -11.64 6.16 9.64
N ALA A 40 -12.84 5.68 9.37
CA ALA A 40 -14.05 6.10 10.08
C ALA A 40 -15.04 4.94 10.18
N LEU A 41 -15.96 5.02 11.14
CA LEU A 41 -17.05 4.08 11.30
C LEU A 41 -18.29 4.78 11.89
N PHE A 42 -19.49 4.37 11.44
CA PHE A 42 -20.73 4.72 12.10
C PHE A 42 -20.95 3.82 13.30
N LEU A 43 -21.32 4.41 14.43
CA LEU A 43 -21.77 3.63 15.58
C LEU A 43 -23.15 3.03 15.32
N PRO A 44 -23.54 1.95 16.04
CA PRO A 44 -24.90 1.46 16.01
C PRO A 44 -25.94 2.57 16.25
N GLY A 45 -26.97 2.65 15.40
CA GLY A 45 -27.96 3.73 15.40
C GLY A 45 -27.67 4.89 14.46
N ASP A 46 -26.46 4.95 13.87
CA ASP A 46 -26.05 5.94 12.86
C ASP A 46 -26.17 7.42 13.30
N GLU A 47 -26.19 7.68 14.60
CA GLU A 47 -26.24 9.03 15.16
C GLU A 47 -24.85 9.66 15.34
N ARG A 48 -23.82 8.84 15.40
CA ARG A 48 -22.43 9.26 15.61
C ARG A 48 -21.49 8.52 14.67
N VAL A 49 -20.48 9.26 14.20
CA VAL A 49 -19.32 8.68 13.47
C VAL A 49 -18.07 8.87 14.33
N ILE A 50 -17.29 7.82 14.47
CA ILE A 50 -15.95 7.90 15.03
C ILE A 50 -14.95 7.84 13.87
N PHE A 51 -13.93 8.68 13.90
CA PHE A 51 -12.92 8.68 12.85
C PHE A 51 -11.52 8.97 13.41
N ALA A 52 -10.52 8.49 12.68
CA ALA A 52 -9.12 8.76 12.95
C ALA A 52 -8.65 9.92 12.07
N GLU A 53 -8.40 11.06 12.69
CA GLU A 53 -7.79 12.23 12.06
C GLU A 53 -6.27 12.09 12.11
N LEU A 54 -5.60 12.36 10.97
CA LEU A 54 -4.15 12.45 10.91
C LEU A 54 -3.72 13.91 11.04
N VAL A 55 -2.92 14.22 12.05
CA VAL A 55 -2.34 15.56 12.18
C VAL A 55 -1.33 15.83 11.06
N PRO A 56 -1.10 17.11 10.71
CA PRO A 56 -0.08 17.50 9.74
C PRO A 56 1.29 16.88 10.07
N TYR A 57 2.04 16.58 9.03
CA TYR A 57 3.27 15.81 9.15
C TYR A 57 4.35 16.53 9.97
N ASP A 58 4.50 17.83 9.81
CA ASP A 58 5.42 18.69 10.55
C ASP A 58 5.04 18.90 12.02
N LYS A 59 3.82 18.52 12.41
CA LYS A 59 3.25 18.62 13.75
C LYS A 59 3.15 17.29 14.47
N ALA A 60 3.67 16.22 13.89
CA ALA A 60 3.74 14.94 14.56
C ALA A 60 4.69 15.05 15.76
N GLY A 61 4.17 14.96 16.97
CA GLY A 61 4.95 15.10 18.21
C GLY A 61 5.96 14.00 18.40
N GLN A 62 5.69 12.81 17.90
CA GLN A 62 6.65 11.71 17.82
C GLN A 62 6.89 11.29 16.40
N TYR A 63 8.17 11.07 16.17
CA TYR A 63 8.72 10.64 14.93
C TYR A 63 9.16 9.20 15.12
N SER A 64 8.32 8.30 14.77
CA SER A 64 8.72 6.93 14.68
C SER A 64 9.21 6.65 13.26
N VAL A 65 10.47 6.33 13.18
CA VAL A 65 11.12 5.83 11.96
C VAL A 65 10.74 4.37 11.71
N ALA A 66 9.70 3.88 12.31
CA ALA A 66 9.19 2.54 12.05
C ALA A 66 8.61 2.47 10.63
N THR A 67 9.43 2.17 9.75
CA THR A 67 9.31 2.38 8.35
C THR A 67 9.00 1.14 7.58
N HIS A 68 8.09 0.36 8.07
CA HIS A 68 7.37 -0.54 7.20
C HIS A 68 6.17 0.20 6.60
N PHE A 69 5.96 0.01 5.29
CA PHE A 69 4.88 0.58 4.51
C PHE A 69 3.59 0.78 5.31
N GLY A 70 3.16 2.01 5.48
CA GLY A 70 1.83 2.35 5.96
C GLY A 70 1.67 2.68 7.46
N GLN A 71 2.73 2.69 8.26
CA GLN A 71 2.60 2.89 9.72
C GLN A 71 2.76 4.33 10.21
N LEU A 72 3.30 5.21 9.40
CA LEU A 72 3.44 6.65 9.70
C LEU A 72 2.10 7.37 9.98
N GLY A 73 0.97 6.70 9.82
CA GLY A 73 -0.33 7.25 10.17
C GLY A 73 -0.71 7.09 11.64
N LYS A 74 -0.34 5.98 12.28
CA LYS A 74 -0.81 5.64 13.64
C LYS A 74 -0.24 6.59 14.70
N GLU A 75 1.00 7.01 14.58
CA GLU A 75 1.65 7.93 15.51
C GLU A 75 1.15 9.37 15.40
N ARG A 76 0.54 9.71 14.26
CA ARG A 76 -0.07 11.01 13.99
C ARG A 76 -1.58 11.00 14.15
N SER A 77 -2.15 9.85 14.48
CA SER A 77 -3.59 9.66 14.54
C SER A 77 -4.19 10.17 15.83
N ARG A 78 -5.36 10.80 15.74
CA ARG A 78 -6.24 11.20 16.85
C ARG A 78 -7.62 10.63 16.64
N VAL A 79 -8.27 10.17 17.69
CA VAL A 79 -9.62 9.63 17.61
C VAL A 79 -10.64 10.73 17.89
N MET A 80 -11.49 10.99 16.89
CA MET A 80 -12.49 12.06 16.89
C MET A 80 -13.89 11.48 16.80
N SER A 81 -14.88 12.24 17.27
CA SER A 81 -16.31 11.95 17.15
C SER A 81 -17.00 13.05 16.37
N LEU A 82 -17.87 12.66 15.44
CA LEU A 82 -18.78 13.52 14.70
C LEU A 82 -20.23 13.18 15.07
N ASP A 83 -20.96 14.14 15.59
CA ASP A 83 -22.42 14.04 15.73
C ASP A 83 -23.07 14.24 14.34
N VAL A 84 -23.85 13.27 13.90
CA VAL A 84 -24.42 13.25 12.54
C VAL A 84 -25.48 14.34 12.35
N ALA A 85 -26.25 14.67 13.39
CA ALA A 85 -27.33 15.65 13.32
C ALA A 85 -26.80 17.08 13.32
N SER A 86 -25.99 17.44 14.30
CA SER A 86 -25.44 18.79 14.44
C SER A 86 -24.24 19.06 13.52
N GLY A 87 -23.42 18.04 13.24
CA GLY A 87 -22.12 18.16 12.58
C GLY A 87 -21.01 18.59 13.53
N GLU A 88 -21.25 18.59 14.81
CA GLU A 88 -20.25 18.92 15.82
C GLU A 88 -19.17 17.84 15.91
N ILE A 89 -17.91 18.28 15.94
CA ILE A 89 -16.74 17.39 16.08
C ILE A 89 -16.12 17.64 17.45
N SER A 90 -15.79 16.53 18.13
CA SER A 90 -15.10 16.55 19.41
C SER A 90 -13.99 15.48 19.47
N ALA A 91 -12.93 15.73 20.20
CA ALA A 91 -11.95 14.70 20.51
C ALA A 91 -12.58 13.67 21.45
N LEU A 92 -12.41 12.39 21.13
CA LEU A 92 -12.89 11.28 21.96
C LEU A 92 -11.87 10.84 23.00
N ALA A 93 -10.60 10.99 22.70
CA ALA A 93 -9.50 10.67 23.60
C ALA A 93 -8.51 11.84 23.56
N GLU A 94 -8.17 12.36 24.75
CA GLU A 94 -7.03 13.25 24.85
C GLU A 94 -5.77 12.43 24.57
N SER A 95 -5.05 12.77 23.52
CA SER A 95 -3.70 12.29 23.33
C SER A 95 -2.73 13.30 23.92
N GLU A 96 -1.84 12.85 24.79
CA GLU A 96 -0.66 13.65 25.13
C GLU A 96 0.08 14.03 23.84
N SER A 97 0.78 15.14 23.84
CA SER A 97 1.40 15.73 22.63
C SER A 97 2.28 14.74 21.84
N ASP A 98 2.73 13.69 22.50
CA ASP A 98 3.68 12.70 22.00
C ASP A 98 3.08 11.30 21.80
N THR A 99 1.75 11.16 21.80
CA THR A 99 1.06 9.87 21.72
C THR A 99 0.14 9.84 20.53
N GLY A 100 0.32 8.85 19.63
CA GLY A 100 -0.67 8.53 18.59
C GLY A 100 -1.80 7.68 19.18
N ALA A 101 -3.03 7.87 18.70
CA ALA A 101 -4.18 7.06 19.08
C ALA A 101 -4.99 6.66 17.84
N TRP A 102 -5.41 5.39 17.77
CA TRP A 102 -6.25 4.90 16.66
C TRP A 102 -7.33 3.95 17.16
N MET A 103 -8.35 3.80 16.35
CA MET A 103 -9.50 2.97 16.67
C MET A 103 -9.15 1.48 16.65
N GLY A 104 -9.62 0.77 17.66
CA GLY A 104 -9.80 -0.66 17.68
C GLY A 104 -11.26 -1.03 17.43
N PRO A 105 -11.68 -2.27 17.73
CA PRO A 105 -13.05 -2.74 17.50
C PRO A 105 -14.04 -2.14 18.50
N VAL A 106 -15.27 -1.93 18.03
CA VAL A 106 -16.44 -1.61 18.86
C VAL A 106 -17.02 -2.90 19.44
N SER A 107 -17.50 -2.85 20.69
CA SER A 107 -18.20 -3.98 21.31
C SER A 107 -19.45 -4.37 20.54
N PRO A 108 -19.91 -5.64 20.61
CA PRO A 108 -21.09 -6.11 19.89
C PRO A 108 -22.35 -5.26 20.11
N ASN A 109 -22.56 -4.77 21.34
CA ASN A 109 -23.70 -3.88 21.68
C ASN A 109 -23.47 -2.40 21.35
N GLY A 110 -22.29 -2.03 20.79
CA GLY A 110 -21.96 -0.66 20.41
C GLY A 110 -21.67 0.31 21.55
N SER A 111 -21.57 -0.14 22.80
CA SER A 111 -21.39 0.74 23.97
C SER A 111 -19.95 1.05 24.32
N ARG A 112 -18.99 0.31 23.78
CA ARG A 112 -17.56 0.41 24.11
C ARG A 112 -16.71 0.39 22.85
N LEU A 113 -15.60 1.14 22.89
CA LEU A 113 -14.60 1.19 21.84
C LEU A 113 -13.23 0.84 22.42
N VAL A 114 -12.48 -0.03 21.75
CA VAL A 114 -11.06 -0.16 22.03
C VAL A 114 -10.32 1.00 21.40
N ILE A 115 -9.48 1.68 22.15
CA ILE A 115 -8.53 2.66 21.64
C ILE A 115 -7.13 2.11 21.87
N ASN A 116 -6.37 1.99 20.77
CA ASN A 116 -4.97 1.67 20.83
C ASN A 116 -4.17 2.97 20.87
N THR A 117 -3.10 2.99 21.64
CA THR A 117 -2.19 4.13 21.72
C THR A 117 -0.75 3.69 21.51
N ILE A 118 0.07 4.59 20.98
CA ILE A 118 1.50 4.37 20.81
C ILE A 118 2.28 5.55 21.37
N SER A 119 3.25 5.25 22.22
CA SER A 119 4.23 6.21 22.74
C SER A 119 5.61 5.58 22.66
N GLY A 120 6.44 6.14 21.79
CA GLY A 120 7.72 5.50 21.49
C GLY A 120 7.54 4.11 20.85
N LEU A 121 8.03 3.08 21.53
CA LEU A 121 7.92 1.66 21.14
C LEU A 121 6.79 0.94 21.89
N ASP A 122 6.12 1.61 22.81
CA ASP A 122 5.12 0.99 23.66
C ASP A 122 3.71 1.19 23.10
N VAL A 123 3.11 0.08 22.72
CA VAL A 123 1.71 0.01 22.25
C VAL A 123 0.85 -0.43 23.43
N ARG A 124 -0.20 0.32 23.72
CA ARG A 124 -1.17 0.06 24.79
C ARG A 124 -2.58 0.05 24.23
N ALA A 125 -3.50 -0.49 25.01
CA ALA A 125 -4.92 -0.44 24.72
C ALA A 125 -5.69 0.08 25.94
N LYS A 126 -6.77 0.80 25.66
CA LYS A 126 -7.76 1.22 26.65
C LYS A 126 -9.17 1.02 26.11
N ILE A 127 -10.13 0.88 27.01
CA ILE A 127 -11.55 0.82 26.67
C ILE A 127 -12.16 2.20 26.93
N LEU A 128 -12.81 2.75 25.93
CA LEU A 128 -13.64 3.94 26.07
C LEU A 128 -15.11 3.54 26.13
N SER A 129 -15.80 3.93 27.18
CA SER A 129 -17.27 3.88 27.22
C SER A 129 -17.85 4.96 26.32
N LEU A 130 -18.56 4.55 25.27
CA LEU A 130 -19.22 5.47 24.33
C LEU A 130 -20.49 6.12 24.93
N VAL A 131 -20.93 5.65 26.11
CA VAL A 131 -22.08 6.17 26.83
C VAL A 131 -21.66 7.20 27.89
N THR A 132 -20.62 6.90 28.68
CA THR A 132 -20.19 7.76 29.80
C THR A 132 -18.97 8.61 29.47
N GLY A 133 -18.21 8.26 28.42
CA GLY A 133 -16.91 8.87 28.12
C GLY A 133 -15.78 8.39 29.02
N GLU A 134 -16.03 7.44 29.93
CA GLU A 134 -15.02 6.94 30.87
C GLU A 134 -14.02 6.03 30.14
N GLU A 135 -12.73 6.21 30.44
CA GLU A 135 -11.64 5.42 29.93
C GLU A 135 -11.11 4.43 30.98
N THR A 136 -10.91 3.19 30.58
CA THR A 136 -10.30 2.15 31.40
C THR A 136 -9.07 1.60 30.71
N ALA A 137 -7.89 1.80 31.27
CA ALA A 137 -6.65 1.23 30.75
C ALA A 137 -6.64 -0.30 30.87
N LEU A 138 -6.16 -0.98 29.84
CA LEU A 138 -5.93 -2.43 29.88
C LEU A 138 -4.44 -2.68 30.16
N ASP A 139 -4.17 -3.58 31.10
CA ASP A 139 -2.80 -4.05 31.36
C ASP A 139 -2.38 -5.10 30.31
N VAL A 140 -2.31 -4.68 29.05
CA VAL A 140 -1.92 -5.53 27.91
C VAL A 140 -1.03 -4.75 26.95
N ARG A 141 -0.22 -5.50 26.19
CA ARG A 141 0.60 -4.98 25.10
C ARG A 141 0.16 -5.63 23.79
N PRO A 142 -0.86 -5.09 23.14
CA PRO A 142 -1.42 -5.71 21.93
C PRO A 142 -0.45 -5.59 20.76
N ASP A 143 -0.32 -6.68 19.99
CA ASP A 143 0.32 -6.64 18.67
C ASP A 143 -0.71 -6.25 17.62
N THR A 144 -0.87 -4.97 17.41
CA THR A 144 -1.90 -4.39 16.51
C THR A 144 -1.33 -3.73 15.27
N LEU A 145 0.00 -3.62 15.18
CA LEU A 145 0.62 -2.84 14.12
C LEU A 145 0.66 -3.57 12.77
N LEU A 146 0.74 -4.91 12.80
CA LEU A 146 0.69 -5.75 11.61
C LEU A 146 -0.52 -6.69 11.62
N GLY A 147 -1.00 -7.06 12.82
CA GLY A 147 -2.18 -7.89 12.99
C GLY A 147 -3.43 -7.03 12.97
N GLU A 148 -4.12 -6.97 11.85
CA GLU A 148 -5.26 -6.10 11.67
C GLU A 148 -6.51 -6.49 12.47
N GLN A 149 -6.47 -7.58 13.23
CA GLN A 149 -7.65 -8.12 13.90
C GLN A 149 -7.42 -8.45 15.37
N SER A 150 -6.47 -7.80 16.02
CA SER A 150 -6.31 -7.86 17.47
C SER A 150 -6.35 -6.43 18.01
N PRO A 151 -7.09 -6.14 19.08
CA PRO A 151 -8.02 -7.01 19.84
C PRO A 151 -9.30 -7.39 19.09
N ILE A 152 -9.96 -8.48 19.54
CA ILE A 152 -11.30 -8.85 19.06
C ILE A 152 -12.26 -9.03 20.26
N TRP A 153 -13.53 -8.61 20.09
CA TRP A 153 -14.56 -8.88 21.07
C TRP A 153 -15.09 -10.31 20.89
N THR A 154 -15.18 -11.06 21.98
CA THR A 154 -15.90 -12.34 22.03
C THR A 154 -17.24 -12.24 22.76
N SER A 155 -17.45 -11.13 23.48
CA SER A 155 -18.70 -10.71 24.07
C SER A 155 -18.61 -9.21 24.41
N ASP A 156 -19.68 -8.59 24.93
CA ASP A 156 -19.65 -7.22 25.41
C ASP A 156 -18.73 -6.99 26.63
N ARG A 157 -18.24 -8.08 27.22
CA ARG A 157 -17.40 -8.06 28.43
C ARG A 157 -15.98 -8.60 28.20
N THR A 158 -15.79 -9.41 27.17
CA THR A 158 -14.52 -10.11 26.97
C THR A 158 -13.85 -9.78 25.67
N LEU A 159 -12.55 -9.47 25.74
CA LEU A 159 -11.66 -9.26 24.61
C LEU A 159 -10.65 -10.39 24.50
N VAL A 160 -10.31 -10.80 23.29
CA VAL A 160 -9.15 -11.65 23.03
C VAL A 160 -8.10 -10.85 22.27
N ILE A 161 -6.87 -10.95 22.75
CA ILE A 161 -5.74 -10.10 22.36
C ILE A 161 -4.52 -10.96 22.07
N ALA A 162 -3.87 -10.73 20.94
CA ALA A 162 -2.51 -11.18 20.70
C ALA A 162 -1.58 -10.26 21.49
N GLU A 163 -1.00 -10.77 22.58
CA GLU A 163 -0.17 -9.98 23.51
C GLU A 163 1.32 -10.24 23.24
N LEU A 164 2.08 -9.17 23.09
CA LEU A 164 3.53 -9.23 22.95
C LEU A 164 4.21 -9.62 24.26
N PRO A 165 5.35 -10.33 24.23
CA PRO A 165 6.18 -10.58 25.40
C PRO A 165 6.65 -9.25 26.02
N GLU A 166 6.88 -9.30 27.34
CA GLU A 166 7.43 -8.16 28.05
C GLU A 166 8.81 -7.76 27.48
N GLY A 167 9.03 -6.44 27.31
CA GLY A 167 10.27 -5.90 26.74
C GLY A 167 10.49 -6.14 25.25
N ARG A 168 9.52 -6.74 24.55
CA ARG A 168 9.60 -6.95 23.10
C ARG A 168 8.68 -5.98 22.35
N PRO A 169 9.17 -5.23 21.36
CA PRO A 169 8.33 -4.44 20.48
C PRO A 169 7.58 -5.33 19.50
N SER A 170 6.54 -4.79 18.88
CA SER A 170 5.91 -5.41 17.71
C SER A 170 6.95 -5.60 16.60
N TYR A 171 6.76 -6.63 15.79
CA TYR A 171 7.63 -6.90 14.64
C TYR A 171 7.81 -5.65 13.75
N ALA A 172 6.76 -4.91 13.51
CA ALA A 172 6.77 -3.68 12.73
C ALA A 172 7.67 -2.58 13.30
N MET A 173 7.88 -2.57 14.61
CA MET A 173 8.70 -1.58 15.32
C MET A 173 10.06 -2.12 15.70
N ALA A 174 10.26 -3.43 15.63
CA ALA A 174 11.49 -4.08 16.04
C ALA A 174 12.70 -3.61 15.21
N GLY A 175 12.47 -3.19 13.96
CA GLY A 175 13.53 -2.95 13.04
C GLY A 175 14.41 -1.76 13.38
N VAL A 176 13.84 -0.60 13.45
CA VAL A 176 14.62 0.63 13.33
C VAL A 176 14.93 1.23 14.70
N ARG A 177 13.89 1.58 15.40
CA ARG A 177 14.03 2.33 16.65
C ARG A 177 14.55 1.46 17.80
N TYR A 178 14.05 0.22 17.88
CA TYR A 178 14.49 -0.71 18.89
C TYR A 178 15.99 -1.03 18.76
N SER A 179 16.48 -1.22 17.52
CA SER A 179 17.90 -1.48 17.29
C SER A 179 18.76 -0.28 17.75
N ALA A 180 18.33 0.95 17.45
CA ALA A 180 19.06 2.16 17.82
C ALA A 180 19.06 2.38 19.35
N GLU A 181 17.95 2.15 20.02
CA GLU A 181 17.81 2.39 21.47
C GLU A 181 18.34 1.24 22.31
N TYR A 182 18.19 0.00 21.87
CA TYR A 182 18.50 -1.20 22.65
C TYR A 182 19.95 -1.69 22.50
N LEU A 183 20.54 -1.55 21.34
CA LEU A 183 21.92 -1.99 21.09
C LEU A 183 22.95 -1.40 22.06
N PRO A 184 22.90 -0.11 22.42
CA PRO A 184 23.80 0.47 23.43
C PRO A 184 23.70 -0.18 24.81
N GLN A 185 22.46 -0.61 25.20
CA GLN A 185 22.28 -1.30 26.47
C GLN A 185 22.79 -2.74 26.42
N LEU A 186 22.53 -3.45 25.32
CA LEU A 186 23.09 -4.81 25.08
C LEU A 186 24.62 -4.78 25.14
N TRP A 187 25.20 -3.79 24.53
CA TRP A 187 26.65 -3.64 24.50
C TRP A 187 27.24 -3.37 25.88
N ARG A 188 26.59 -2.53 26.68
CA ARG A 188 27.01 -2.32 28.08
C ARG A 188 26.90 -3.61 28.89
N ASN A 189 25.80 -4.35 28.79
CA ASN A 189 25.61 -5.62 29.49
C ASN A 189 26.71 -6.65 29.10
N ALA A 190 27.07 -6.69 27.81
CA ALA A 190 28.16 -7.57 27.35
C ALA A 190 29.52 -7.15 27.89
N TRP A 191 29.80 -5.84 27.93
CA TRP A 191 31.03 -5.29 28.51
C TRP A 191 31.16 -5.59 30.00
N ASP A 192 30.04 -5.53 30.72
CA ASP A 192 29.98 -5.84 32.14
C ASP A 192 29.95 -7.38 32.41
N GLY A 193 30.11 -8.21 31.38
CA GLY A 193 30.18 -9.66 31.50
C GLY A 193 28.84 -10.34 31.82
N GLN A 194 27.73 -9.66 31.61
CA GLN A 194 26.40 -10.16 31.98
C GLN A 194 25.82 -11.07 30.89
N VAL A 195 25.68 -10.58 29.65
CA VAL A 195 25.06 -11.30 28.53
C VAL A 195 25.83 -10.97 27.24
N PRO A 196 26.21 -11.97 26.42
CA PRO A 196 26.83 -11.70 25.13
C PRO A 196 25.86 -11.08 24.13
N THR A 197 26.35 -10.26 23.21
CA THR A 197 25.56 -9.67 22.12
C THR A 197 25.52 -10.55 20.86
N ALA A 198 25.91 -11.83 20.98
CA ALA A 198 25.89 -12.77 19.87
C ALA A 198 24.47 -13.22 19.55
N SER A 199 24.15 -13.33 18.26
CA SER A 199 22.99 -14.03 17.76
C SER A 199 23.43 -15.23 16.91
N GLU A 200 22.67 -16.33 16.99
CA GLU A 200 22.94 -17.55 16.23
C GLU A 200 21.85 -17.78 15.22
N LEU A 201 22.23 -18.06 13.99
CA LEU A 201 21.33 -18.41 12.90
C LEU A 201 21.63 -19.85 12.48
N THR A 202 20.58 -20.67 12.38
CA THR A 202 20.69 -22.07 11.99
C THR A 202 19.90 -22.35 10.71
N SER A 203 20.45 -23.23 9.87
CA SER A 203 19.82 -23.72 8.65
C SER A 203 19.76 -25.24 8.63
N GLY A 204 19.03 -25.80 7.66
CA GLY A 204 18.92 -27.25 7.48
C GLY A 204 18.19 -27.97 8.62
N ALA A 205 18.64 -29.17 8.95
CA ALA A 205 17.97 -30.02 9.95
C ALA A 205 18.04 -29.51 11.40
N ALA A 206 18.98 -28.62 11.70
CA ALA A 206 19.12 -28.00 13.02
C ALA A 206 18.15 -26.82 13.25
N ARG A 207 17.46 -26.39 12.22
CA ARG A 207 16.54 -25.24 12.29
C ARG A 207 15.30 -25.56 13.08
N SER A 208 14.95 -24.72 14.05
CA SER A 208 13.66 -24.81 14.77
C SER A 208 12.49 -24.59 13.81
N SER A 209 11.41 -25.33 14.01
CA SER A 209 10.13 -25.13 13.31
C SER A 209 9.28 -24.03 13.95
N GLU A 210 9.64 -23.57 15.14
CA GLU A 210 8.92 -22.53 15.87
C GLU A 210 9.59 -21.16 15.66
N PRO A 211 8.82 -20.08 15.49
CA PRO A 211 9.38 -18.73 15.45
C PRO A 211 10.01 -18.37 16.79
N GLY A 212 11.06 -17.57 16.77
CA GLY A 212 11.78 -17.14 17.98
C GLY A 212 10.98 -16.23 18.90
N ILE A 213 10.08 -15.41 18.35
CA ILE A 213 9.20 -14.53 19.12
C ILE A 213 7.89 -15.28 19.37
N MET A 214 7.66 -15.60 20.64
CA MET A 214 6.46 -16.28 21.07
C MET A 214 5.65 -15.36 21.97
N GLY A 215 4.71 -14.61 21.37
CA GLY A 215 3.66 -13.93 22.11
C GLY A 215 2.67 -14.93 22.72
N ARG A 216 1.58 -14.43 23.22
CA ARG A 216 0.49 -15.26 23.74
C ARG A 216 -0.86 -14.68 23.33
N LEU A 217 -1.82 -15.57 23.14
CA LEU A 217 -3.21 -15.20 23.00
C LEU A 217 -3.83 -15.17 24.39
N VAL A 218 -4.41 -14.04 24.78
CA VAL A 218 -5.02 -13.84 26.09
C VAL A 218 -6.47 -13.39 25.95
N GLU A 219 -7.36 -13.92 26.78
CA GLU A 219 -8.67 -13.37 26.98
C GLU A 219 -8.63 -12.44 28.20
N VAL A 220 -9.21 -11.26 28.07
CA VAL A 220 -9.29 -10.23 29.11
C VAL A 220 -10.76 -9.95 29.44
N ASP A 221 -11.15 -10.17 30.68
CA ASP A 221 -12.43 -9.69 31.22
C ASP A 221 -12.25 -8.21 31.57
N ILE A 222 -12.94 -7.32 30.84
CA ILE A 222 -12.73 -5.87 30.97
C ILE A 222 -13.27 -5.26 32.28
N GLU A 223 -14.15 -5.97 33.00
CA GLU A 223 -14.70 -5.49 34.27
C GLU A 223 -13.81 -5.86 35.46
N THR A 224 -13.18 -7.02 35.41
CA THR A 224 -12.33 -7.51 36.50
C THR A 224 -10.83 -7.35 36.21
N GLY A 225 -10.44 -7.12 34.97
CA GLY A 225 -9.04 -7.14 34.52
C GLY A 225 -8.40 -8.54 34.49
N LEU A 226 -9.19 -9.61 34.74
CA LEU A 226 -8.67 -10.97 34.76
C LEU A 226 -8.21 -11.40 33.37
N LYS A 227 -6.97 -11.89 33.29
CA LYS A 227 -6.38 -12.45 32.08
C LYS A 227 -6.38 -13.97 32.10
N THR A 228 -6.86 -14.59 31.02
CA THR A 228 -6.80 -16.05 30.83
C THR A 228 -5.96 -16.32 29.58
N ALA A 229 -4.87 -17.06 29.70
CA ALA A 229 -4.04 -17.45 28.58
C ALA A 229 -4.72 -18.57 27.77
N LEU A 230 -4.83 -18.40 26.45
CA LEU A 230 -5.41 -19.36 25.53
C LEU A 230 -4.34 -20.22 24.85
N GLY A 231 -3.22 -19.60 24.46
CA GLY A 231 -2.13 -20.30 23.79
C GLY A 231 -0.92 -19.40 23.57
N ARG A 232 0.20 -20.01 23.18
CA ARG A 232 1.44 -19.31 22.81
C ARG A 232 1.65 -19.37 21.30
N GLY A 233 2.17 -18.31 20.72
CA GLY A 233 2.45 -18.23 19.30
C GLY A 233 2.70 -16.79 18.83
N ASP A 234 3.15 -16.65 17.58
CA ASP A 234 3.22 -15.37 16.87
C ASP A 234 1.94 -15.23 16.03
N PHE A 235 0.90 -14.63 16.64
CA PHE A 235 -0.42 -14.52 16.04
C PHE A 235 -0.53 -13.27 15.15
N VAL A 236 -0.90 -13.48 13.89
CA VAL A 236 -1.01 -12.43 12.88
C VAL A 236 -2.45 -12.08 12.48
N ALA A 237 -3.40 -12.95 12.78
CA ALA A 237 -4.82 -12.70 12.55
C ALA A 237 -5.71 -13.46 13.53
N LEU A 238 -6.81 -12.84 13.95
CA LEU A 238 -7.84 -13.40 14.82
C LEU A 238 -9.21 -13.19 14.18
N VAL A 239 -9.99 -14.27 14.02
CA VAL A 239 -11.34 -14.21 13.45
C VAL A 239 -12.32 -14.89 14.41
N PRO A 240 -13.17 -14.16 15.12
CA PRO A 240 -14.14 -14.74 16.03
C PRO A 240 -15.26 -15.46 15.25
N SER A 241 -15.81 -16.53 15.81
CA SER A 241 -17.05 -17.13 15.34
C SER A 241 -18.22 -16.14 15.51
N PRO A 242 -19.32 -16.28 14.74
CA PRO A 242 -20.47 -15.38 14.84
C PRO A 242 -21.04 -15.24 16.25
N ASP A 243 -20.97 -16.28 17.06
CA ASP A 243 -21.44 -16.33 18.45
C ASP A 243 -20.36 -16.04 19.51
N GLY A 244 -19.12 -15.79 19.09
CA GLY A 244 -17.98 -15.54 19.98
C GLY A 244 -17.50 -16.77 20.78
N SER A 245 -18.05 -17.96 20.51
CA SER A 245 -17.68 -19.19 21.23
C SER A 245 -16.38 -19.82 20.76
N ALA A 246 -15.88 -19.43 19.59
CA ALA A 246 -14.63 -19.92 19.03
C ALA A 246 -13.86 -18.80 18.31
N ILE A 247 -12.56 -19.03 18.13
CA ILE A 247 -11.64 -18.11 17.44
C ILE A 247 -10.81 -18.92 16.46
N ALA A 248 -10.82 -18.53 15.20
CA ALA A 248 -9.86 -19.00 14.23
C ALA A 248 -8.68 -18.01 14.22
N ALA A 249 -7.50 -18.48 14.59
CA ALA A 249 -6.29 -17.68 14.66
C ALA A 249 -5.27 -18.16 13.62
N LEU A 250 -4.59 -17.24 12.98
CA LEU A 250 -3.42 -17.54 12.16
C LEU A 250 -2.15 -17.24 12.97
N SER A 251 -1.28 -18.22 13.09
CA SER A 251 0.03 -18.04 13.74
C SER A 251 1.15 -18.31 12.74
N ARG A 252 2.20 -17.47 12.81
CA ARG A 252 3.38 -17.62 11.97
C ARG A 252 4.19 -18.85 12.41
N GLN A 253 4.69 -19.55 11.42
CA GLN A 253 5.60 -20.70 11.57
C GLN A 253 6.79 -20.50 10.66
N ASN A 254 7.93 -21.05 11.03
CA ASN A 254 9.07 -21.12 10.13
C ASN A 254 8.74 -22.02 8.92
N ALA A 255 9.13 -21.64 7.71
CA ALA A 255 8.94 -22.46 6.53
C ALA A 255 9.82 -23.73 6.60
N PRO A 256 9.39 -24.87 6.04
CA PRO A 256 10.26 -26.03 5.88
C PRO A 256 11.41 -25.70 4.94
N ALA A 257 12.44 -26.54 4.94
CA ALA A 257 13.48 -26.49 3.92
C ALA A 257 12.83 -26.55 2.53
N ARG A 258 13.27 -25.67 1.63
CA ARG A 258 12.74 -25.59 0.26
C ARG A 258 13.23 -26.76 -0.57
N ALA A 259 12.39 -27.21 -1.49
CA ALA A 259 12.80 -28.20 -2.48
C ALA A 259 13.78 -27.55 -3.47
N GLU A 260 14.79 -28.30 -3.85
CA GLU A 260 15.76 -27.92 -4.90
C GLU A 260 15.03 -27.65 -6.23
N GLY A 261 15.44 -26.60 -6.94
CA GLY A 261 14.87 -26.19 -8.24
C GLY A 261 13.48 -25.54 -8.19
N VAL A 262 12.94 -25.25 -7.00
CA VAL A 262 11.68 -24.48 -6.87
C VAL A 262 12.00 -23.02 -6.58
N PRO A 263 11.64 -22.08 -7.47
CA PRO A 263 11.85 -20.66 -7.22
C PRO A 263 11.16 -20.19 -5.95
N VAL A 264 11.78 -19.21 -5.29
CA VAL A 264 11.22 -18.57 -4.12
C VAL A 264 10.15 -17.58 -4.56
N ASP A 265 8.93 -17.74 -4.05
CA ASP A 265 7.86 -16.77 -4.27
C ASP A 265 8.11 -15.50 -3.43
N TYR A 266 7.74 -14.33 -3.96
CA TYR A 266 7.81 -13.04 -3.30
C TYR A 266 7.25 -13.05 -1.88
N PHE A 267 6.12 -13.72 -1.65
CA PHE A 267 5.46 -13.79 -0.35
C PHE A 267 5.95 -14.95 0.55
N SER A 268 6.73 -15.88 0.03
CA SER A 268 7.19 -17.02 0.82
C SER A 268 8.26 -16.67 1.86
N GLY A 269 8.81 -15.44 1.80
CA GLY A 269 9.69 -14.90 2.85
C GLY A 269 8.99 -14.49 4.14
N SER A 270 7.66 -14.38 4.15
CA SER A 270 6.89 -13.98 5.35
C SER A 270 6.64 -15.12 6.36
N GLY A 271 7.21 -16.27 6.16
CA GLY A 271 6.93 -17.47 6.93
C GLY A 271 5.62 -18.16 6.50
N ARG A 272 5.32 -19.32 7.07
CA ARG A 272 4.05 -20.00 6.87
C ARG A 272 3.03 -19.60 7.92
N LEU A 273 1.76 -19.56 7.52
CA LEU A 273 0.66 -19.31 8.43
C LEU A 273 -0.09 -20.61 8.72
N GLN A 274 -0.18 -20.95 9.98
CA GLN A 274 -0.89 -22.10 10.49
C GLN A 274 -2.21 -21.69 11.11
N LEU A 275 -3.30 -22.36 10.71
CA LEU A 275 -4.62 -22.17 11.33
C LEU A 275 -4.68 -22.91 12.65
N ARG A 276 -5.12 -22.19 13.69
CA ARG A 276 -5.38 -22.72 15.04
C ARG A 276 -6.81 -22.33 15.43
N ILE A 277 -7.57 -23.27 15.97
CA ILE A 277 -8.94 -23.05 16.43
C ILE A 277 -8.96 -23.14 17.94
N PHE A 278 -9.36 -22.06 18.58
CA PHE A 278 -9.61 -22.01 20.02
C PHE A 278 -11.13 -22.09 20.24
N ARG A 279 -11.58 -22.98 21.11
CA ARG A 279 -13.00 -23.17 21.42
C ARG A 279 -13.23 -23.02 22.91
N ARG A 280 -14.29 -22.32 23.26
CA ARG A 280 -14.77 -22.14 24.62
C ARG A 280 -15.68 -23.31 25.01
N GLY A 281 -15.37 -24.00 26.11
CA GLY A 281 -16.18 -25.01 26.74
C GLY A 281 -16.21 -24.78 28.26
N ALA A 282 -15.90 -25.79 29.10
CA ALA A 282 -15.61 -25.55 30.50
C ALA A 282 -14.32 -24.73 30.73
N GLY A 283 -13.50 -24.62 29.72
CA GLY A 283 -12.31 -23.81 29.54
C GLY A 283 -12.02 -23.70 28.04
N TRP A 284 -10.94 -23.03 27.69
CA TRP A 284 -10.49 -22.97 26.31
C TRP A 284 -9.73 -24.25 25.89
N SER A 285 -10.03 -24.77 24.73
CA SER A 285 -9.33 -25.85 24.08
C SER A 285 -8.78 -25.41 22.73
N GLU A 286 -7.65 -25.97 22.32
CA GLU A 286 -6.98 -25.64 21.07
C GLU A 286 -6.93 -26.87 20.14
N TRP A 287 -7.20 -26.62 18.86
CA TRP A 287 -6.93 -27.52 17.74
C TRP A 287 -6.04 -26.80 16.72
N THR A 288 -5.11 -27.52 16.11
CA THR A 288 -4.12 -26.95 15.18
C THR A 288 -4.11 -27.73 13.87
N LEU A 289 -4.15 -26.99 12.76
CA LEU A 289 -4.03 -27.55 11.41
C LEU A 289 -2.63 -28.16 11.21
N ASP A 290 -2.58 -29.25 10.45
CA ASP A 290 -1.31 -29.90 10.09
C ASP A 290 -0.33 -28.90 9.44
N ARG A 291 0.93 -28.97 9.84
CA ARG A 291 2.02 -28.07 9.38
C ARG A 291 2.32 -28.16 7.87
N ARG A 292 1.82 -29.17 7.16
CA ARG A 292 1.95 -29.23 5.70
C ARG A 292 1.08 -28.22 4.96
N TYR A 293 0.14 -27.56 5.62
CA TYR A 293 -0.69 -26.51 5.05
C TYR A 293 -0.14 -25.14 5.42
N ASP A 294 -0.12 -24.25 4.44
CA ASP A 294 0.20 -22.84 4.56
C ASP A 294 -1.03 -22.04 4.17
N VAL A 295 -1.62 -21.36 5.14
CA VAL A 295 -2.92 -20.68 4.99
C VAL A 295 -2.72 -19.28 4.45
N ALA A 296 -3.50 -18.88 3.43
CA ALA A 296 -3.49 -17.54 2.92
C ALA A 296 -3.94 -16.54 3.99
N PRO A 297 -3.21 -15.46 4.23
CA PRO A 297 -3.67 -14.39 5.12
C PRO A 297 -5.04 -13.89 4.64
N TYR A 298 -5.90 -13.48 5.57
CA TYR A 298 -7.24 -12.92 5.33
C TYR A 298 -8.26 -13.83 4.61
N SER A 299 -7.92 -15.10 4.33
CA SER A 299 -8.83 -16.04 3.66
C SER A 299 -9.78 -16.76 4.60
N VAL A 300 -9.57 -16.65 5.91
CA VAL A 300 -10.32 -17.39 6.94
C VAL A 300 -11.71 -16.78 7.14
N GLN A 301 -12.74 -17.62 6.99
CA GLN A 301 -14.15 -17.22 7.12
C GLN A 301 -14.95 -18.28 7.87
N TRP A 302 -15.81 -17.86 8.78
CA TRP A 302 -16.78 -18.73 9.44
C TRP A 302 -18.03 -18.93 8.58
N SER A 303 -18.62 -20.12 8.65
CA SER A 303 -20.01 -20.32 8.23
C SER A 303 -20.94 -19.51 9.15
N SER A 304 -22.14 -19.16 8.67
CA SER A 304 -23.09 -18.34 9.43
C SER A 304 -23.55 -18.99 10.75
N ASP A 305 -23.54 -20.32 10.81
CA ASP A 305 -23.87 -21.11 12.02
C ASP A 305 -22.66 -21.35 12.96
N GLY A 306 -21.48 -20.84 12.59
CA GLY A 306 -20.23 -21.07 13.35
C GLY A 306 -19.73 -22.52 13.33
N GLY A 307 -20.39 -23.43 12.60
CA GLY A 307 -20.06 -24.85 12.59
C GLY A 307 -18.90 -25.25 11.71
N SER A 308 -18.46 -24.37 10.81
CA SER A 308 -17.36 -24.64 9.88
C SER A 308 -16.50 -23.40 9.63
N VAL A 309 -15.23 -23.64 9.25
CA VAL A 309 -14.30 -22.61 8.79
C VAL A 309 -13.90 -22.87 7.35
N LEU A 310 -14.03 -21.88 6.49
CA LEU A 310 -13.49 -21.84 5.12
C LEU A 310 -12.17 -21.10 5.13
N PHE A 311 -11.18 -21.61 4.43
CA PHE A 311 -9.92 -20.92 4.22
C PHE A 311 -9.26 -21.38 2.92
N VAL A 312 -8.34 -20.58 2.40
CA VAL A 312 -7.51 -20.92 1.25
C VAL A 312 -6.11 -21.27 1.76
N ALA A 313 -5.56 -22.37 1.28
CA ALA A 313 -4.21 -22.80 1.64
C ALA A 313 -3.53 -23.52 0.48
N ARG A 314 -2.19 -23.59 0.56
CA ARG A 314 -1.37 -24.50 -0.25
C ARG A 314 -0.82 -25.64 0.61
N ARG A 315 -0.41 -26.72 -0.01
CA ARG A 315 0.45 -27.71 0.63
C ARG A 315 1.91 -27.27 0.55
N SER A 316 2.73 -27.63 1.51
CA SER A 316 4.11 -27.13 1.66
C SER A 316 5.03 -27.34 0.45
N ALA A 317 4.73 -28.30 -0.42
CA ALA A 317 5.50 -28.59 -1.63
C ALA A 317 4.97 -27.85 -2.87
N ASP A 318 3.80 -27.22 -2.78
CA ASP A 318 3.15 -26.61 -3.92
C ASP A 318 3.63 -25.16 -4.12
N LEU A 319 3.73 -24.71 -5.34
CA LEU A 319 3.91 -23.28 -5.67
C LEU A 319 2.67 -22.52 -5.26
N TRP A 320 2.83 -21.53 -4.40
CA TRP A 320 1.74 -20.76 -3.79
C TRP A 320 0.70 -20.24 -4.79
N ARG A 321 1.17 -19.66 -5.85
CA ARG A 321 0.30 -19.02 -6.85
C ARG A 321 -0.51 -20.00 -7.68
N ARG A 322 -0.03 -21.24 -7.84
CA ARG A 322 -0.64 -22.19 -8.76
C ARG A 322 -1.51 -23.22 -8.07
N GLU A 323 -1.15 -23.61 -6.86
CA GLU A 323 -1.74 -24.75 -6.15
C GLU A 323 -2.55 -24.35 -4.93
N ALA A 324 -2.87 -23.07 -4.75
CA ALA A 324 -3.78 -22.65 -3.68
C ALA A 324 -5.19 -23.20 -3.90
N ARG A 325 -5.76 -23.79 -2.84
CA ARG A 325 -7.06 -24.45 -2.84
C ARG A 325 -7.89 -23.99 -1.65
N ALA A 326 -9.20 -24.03 -1.79
CA ALA A 326 -10.10 -23.81 -0.68
C ALA A 326 -10.28 -25.08 0.16
N TYR A 327 -10.37 -24.90 1.46
CA TYR A 327 -10.61 -25.97 2.41
C TYR A 327 -11.75 -25.60 3.35
N ARG A 328 -12.58 -26.58 3.67
CA ARG A 328 -13.61 -26.50 4.71
C ARG A 328 -13.18 -27.35 5.89
N LEU A 329 -13.14 -26.78 7.06
CA LEU A 329 -12.95 -27.48 8.35
C LEU A 329 -14.27 -27.52 9.10
N ALA A 330 -14.81 -28.69 9.37
CA ALA A 330 -16.00 -28.89 10.20
C ALA A 330 -15.59 -28.97 11.67
N LEU A 331 -16.08 -28.09 12.53
CA LEU A 331 -15.65 -28.00 13.93
C LEU A 331 -16.15 -29.15 14.82
N GLY A 332 -17.26 -29.78 14.47
CA GLY A 332 -17.80 -30.91 15.24
C GLY A 332 -16.90 -32.15 15.23
N SER A 333 -16.28 -32.43 14.10
CA SER A 333 -15.39 -33.58 13.87
C SER A 333 -13.93 -33.22 13.65
N PHE A 334 -13.63 -31.95 13.43
CA PHE A 334 -12.34 -31.48 12.89
C PHE A 334 -11.96 -32.15 11.56
N GLU A 335 -12.98 -32.53 10.79
CA GLU A 335 -12.77 -33.07 9.45
C GLU A 335 -12.43 -31.95 8.47
N LEU A 336 -11.26 -32.10 7.83
CA LEU A 336 -10.80 -31.19 6.79
C LEU A 336 -11.16 -31.75 5.41
N ARG A 337 -11.90 -31.00 4.62
CA ARG A 337 -12.24 -31.35 3.23
C ARG A 337 -11.77 -30.24 2.28
N GLU A 338 -11.20 -30.64 1.16
CA GLU A 338 -10.92 -29.74 0.05
C GLU A 338 -12.24 -29.35 -0.62
N ALA A 339 -12.45 -28.06 -0.83
CA ALA A 339 -13.56 -27.51 -1.58
C ALA A 339 -13.13 -27.31 -3.04
N GLY A 340 -13.79 -28.05 -3.96
CA GLY A 340 -13.57 -27.87 -5.40
C GLY A 340 -12.87 -29.00 -6.12
N SER A 341 -12.41 -30.03 -5.45
CA SER A 341 -11.75 -31.21 -6.04
C SER A 341 -10.44 -30.92 -6.78
N ASP A 342 -9.77 -31.96 -7.31
CA ASP A 342 -8.57 -31.83 -8.15
C ASP A 342 -8.78 -31.12 -9.50
N ARG A 343 -10.03 -30.76 -9.83
CA ARG A 343 -10.37 -30.17 -11.11
C ARG A 343 -10.11 -28.68 -11.20
N VAL A 344 -10.14 -27.94 -10.07
CA VAL A 344 -10.02 -26.48 -10.06
C VAL A 344 -8.99 -25.97 -9.08
N ARG A 345 -8.40 -24.83 -9.37
CA ARG A 345 -7.42 -24.12 -8.54
C ARG A 345 -7.86 -22.68 -8.34
N ILE A 346 -7.69 -22.16 -7.14
CA ILE A 346 -7.93 -20.77 -6.80
C ILE A 346 -6.69 -19.91 -7.07
N GLY A 347 -5.51 -20.54 -7.19
CA GLY A 347 -4.25 -19.87 -7.44
C GLY A 347 -4.29 -18.91 -8.64
N TYR A 348 -3.43 -17.92 -8.61
CA TYR A 348 -3.21 -16.97 -9.69
C TYR A 348 -1.74 -17.05 -10.16
N ASP A 349 -1.54 -16.83 -11.45
CA ASP A 349 -0.20 -16.90 -12.05
C ASP A 349 0.52 -15.55 -12.01
N MET A 350 -0.18 -14.50 -11.62
CA MET A 350 0.25 -13.11 -11.70
C MET A 350 0.30 -12.44 -10.33
N ASP A 351 0.62 -11.17 -10.33
CA ASP A 351 0.70 -10.31 -9.15
C ASP A 351 -0.53 -10.47 -8.23
N PRO A 352 -0.33 -10.86 -6.96
CA PRO A 352 -1.43 -11.00 -6.01
C PRO A 352 -2.19 -9.69 -5.75
N ILE A 353 -1.58 -8.56 -6.06
CA ILE A 353 -2.23 -7.25 -6.00
C ILE A 353 -3.34 -7.12 -7.03
N ARG A 354 -3.20 -7.77 -8.19
CA ARG A 354 -4.13 -7.65 -9.32
C ARG A 354 -5.17 -8.77 -9.40
N GLU A 355 -4.86 -9.93 -8.83
CA GLU A 355 -5.74 -11.10 -8.89
C GLU A 355 -5.96 -11.73 -7.51
N PRO A 356 -6.97 -11.29 -6.76
CA PRO A 356 -7.24 -11.79 -5.42
C PRO A 356 -7.69 -13.26 -5.42
N LEU A 357 -7.27 -13.99 -4.37
CA LEU A 357 -7.78 -15.32 -4.06
C LEU A 357 -9.21 -15.18 -3.51
N GLN A 358 -10.22 -15.67 -4.23
CA GLN A 358 -11.60 -15.51 -3.83
C GLN A 358 -12.31 -16.86 -3.62
N ALA A 359 -12.68 -17.09 -2.37
CA ALA A 359 -13.59 -18.14 -1.95
C ALA A 359 -14.56 -17.57 -0.92
N VAL A 360 -15.85 -17.88 -1.00
CA VAL A 360 -16.86 -17.29 -0.11
C VAL A 360 -17.99 -18.28 0.19
N TRP A 361 -18.56 -18.19 1.39
CA TRP A 361 -19.78 -18.89 1.76
C TRP A 361 -21.02 -18.26 1.08
N VAL A 362 -21.87 -19.10 0.53
CA VAL A 362 -23.22 -18.75 0.06
C VAL A 362 -24.21 -19.74 0.70
N GLY A 363 -24.79 -19.35 1.82
CA GLY A 363 -25.53 -20.27 2.68
C GLY A 363 -24.61 -21.41 3.16
N THR A 364 -24.94 -22.67 2.76
CA THR A 364 -24.14 -23.87 3.05
C THR A 364 -23.16 -24.25 1.95
N ASP A 365 -23.23 -23.59 0.81
CA ASP A 365 -22.39 -23.83 -0.36
C ASP A 365 -21.17 -22.88 -0.34
N ILE A 366 -20.14 -23.21 -1.12
CA ILE A 366 -18.93 -22.38 -1.25
C ILE A 366 -18.82 -21.96 -2.71
N VAL A 367 -18.63 -20.68 -2.97
CA VAL A 367 -18.36 -20.16 -4.32
C VAL A 367 -16.90 -19.79 -4.45
N LEU A 368 -16.30 -20.19 -5.58
CA LEU A 368 -14.88 -20.03 -5.87
C LEU A 368 -14.70 -19.27 -7.20
N SER A 369 -13.79 -18.31 -7.23
CA SER A 369 -13.18 -17.83 -8.46
C SER A 369 -11.94 -18.68 -8.73
N ALA A 370 -11.98 -19.55 -9.75
CA ALA A 370 -10.97 -20.58 -9.96
C ALA A 370 -10.73 -20.86 -11.44
N ARG A 371 -9.60 -21.51 -11.77
CA ARG A 371 -9.26 -22.00 -13.09
C ARG A 371 -9.39 -23.53 -13.15
N GLU A 372 -9.80 -24.07 -14.28
CA GLU A 372 -9.75 -25.50 -14.53
C GLU A 372 -8.28 -25.99 -14.62
N ARG A 373 -8.00 -27.13 -14.04
CA ARG A 373 -6.67 -27.74 -14.10
C ARG A 373 -6.47 -28.38 -15.48
N SER A 374 -5.52 -27.91 -16.25
CA SER A 374 -5.10 -28.54 -17.50
C SER A 374 -4.28 -29.81 -17.21
N VAL A 375 -4.58 -30.90 -17.89
CA VAL A 375 -3.87 -32.20 -17.79
C VAL A 375 -2.41 -32.08 -18.32
N ALA A 376 -2.08 -31.02 -19.06
CA ALA A 376 -0.77 -30.82 -19.70
C ALA A 376 0.27 -30.07 -18.84
N GLU A 377 -0.10 -29.58 -17.65
CA GLU A 377 0.76 -28.70 -16.85
C GLU A 377 1.71 -29.44 -15.89
N THR A 378 2.46 -30.42 -16.36
CA THR A 378 3.42 -31.13 -15.52
C THR A 378 4.83 -30.54 -15.49
N SER A 379 5.18 -29.49 -16.29
CA SER A 379 6.59 -29.03 -16.30
C SER A 379 6.94 -27.69 -16.90
N SER A 380 6.03 -26.82 -17.29
CA SER A 380 6.42 -25.47 -17.75
C SER A 380 5.42 -24.39 -17.40
N VAL A 381 5.95 -23.18 -17.18
CA VAL A 381 5.23 -21.90 -17.09
C VAL A 381 4.62 -21.58 -18.46
N ALA A 382 3.89 -22.48 -19.06
CA ALA A 382 3.26 -22.24 -20.34
C ALA A 382 1.78 -21.91 -20.12
N ASP A 383 1.48 -20.69 -20.38
CA ASP A 383 0.27 -20.08 -20.87
C ASP A 383 -0.90 -21.04 -21.19
N GLY A 384 -1.48 -21.63 -20.20
CA GLY A 384 -2.83 -22.15 -20.27
C GLY A 384 -3.78 -20.99 -20.03
N ASP A 385 -4.10 -20.22 -21.05
CA ASP A 385 -4.96 -19.05 -21.02
C ASP A 385 -6.46 -19.41 -20.87
N GLY A 386 -6.75 -20.38 -20.01
CA GLY A 386 -8.09 -20.60 -19.50
C GLY A 386 -8.39 -19.54 -18.45
N GLY A 387 -9.19 -18.52 -18.79
CA GLY A 387 -9.63 -17.49 -17.86
C GLY A 387 -10.25 -18.09 -16.58
N LYS A 388 -10.26 -17.35 -15.48
CA LYS A 388 -10.99 -17.74 -14.28
C LYS A 388 -12.47 -17.88 -14.58
N ALA A 389 -13.11 -18.87 -13.97
CA ALA A 389 -14.55 -19.07 -13.98
C ALA A 389 -15.09 -19.13 -12.54
N LEU A 390 -16.38 -18.95 -12.41
CA LEU A 390 -17.08 -19.01 -11.15
C LEU A 390 -17.59 -20.43 -10.93
N TYR A 391 -17.24 -21.03 -9.82
CA TYR A 391 -17.66 -22.39 -9.44
C TYR A 391 -18.39 -22.38 -8.11
N VAL A 392 -19.38 -23.24 -7.98
CA VAL A 392 -20.00 -23.55 -6.68
C VAL A 392 -19.64 -24.99 -6.26
N VAL A 393 -19.24 -25.12 -5.00
CA VAL A 393 -19.09 -26.41 -4.32
C VAL A 393 -20.29 -26.56 -3.41
N ARG A 394 -21.15 -27.52 -3.73
CA ARG A 394 -22.35 -27.85 -2.94
C ARG A 394 -21.97 -28.46 -1.59
N GLY A 395 -22.87 -28.43 -0.64
CA GLY A 395 -22.64 -29.04 0.69
C GLY A 395 -22.25 -30.51 0.69
N ASP A 396 -22.64 -31.27 -0.36
CA ASP A 396 -22.25 -32.67 -0.63
C ASP A 396 -20.87 -32.83 -1.32
N GLY A 397 -20.23 -31.72 -1.70
CA GLY A 397 -18.95 -31.69 -2.39
C GLY A 397 -19.05 -31.67 -3.92
N PHE A 398 -20.25 -31.64 -4.51
CA PHE A 398 -20.42 -31.56 -5.95
C PHE A 398 -19.97 -30.20 -6.46
N LEU A 399 -19.10 -30.18 -7.50
CA LEU A 399 -18.56 -29.00 -8.16
C LEU A 399 -19.37 -28.69 -9.45
N GLU A 400 -19.90 -27.49 -9.54
CA GLU A 400 -20.67 -26.99 -10.69
C GLU A 400 -20.14 -25.61 -11.11
N GLN A 401 -19.98 -25.38 -12.40
CA GLN A 401 -19.64 -24.05 -12.91
C GLN A 401 -20.90 -23.19 -12.96
N LEU A 402 -20.79 -21.98 -12.44
CA LEU A 402 -21.86 -20.97 -12.51
C LEU A 402 -21.73 -20.13 -13.77
N PRO A 403 -22.84 -19.71 -14.39
CA PRO A 403 -22.80 -18.84 -15.54
C PRO A 403 -22.27 -17.45 -15.15
N LEU A 404 -21.45 -16.87 -16.01
CA LEU A 404 -21.07 -15.46 -15.97
C LEU A 404 -21.82 -14.70 -17.08
N PRO A 405 -21.91 -13.37 -17.02
CA PRO A 405 -22.47 -12.55 -18.10
C PRO A 405 -21.76 -12.83 -19.43
N SER A 406 -22.50 -12.76 -20.54
CA SER A 406 -21.95 -12.98 -21.89
C SER A 406 -20.82 -11.99 -22.18
N GLY A 407 -19.66 -12.49 -22.63
CA GLY A 407 -18.48 -11.66 -22.91
C GLY A 407 -17.71 -11.24 -21.67
N ALA A 408 -17.98 -11.82 -20.49
CA ALA A 408 -17.22 -11.57 -19.29
C ALA A 408 -15.75 -11.95 -19.50
N GLY A 409 -14.87 -10.96 -19.40
CA GLY A 409 -13.43 -11.15 -19.32
C GLY A 409 -13.01 -11.34 -17.85
N ALA A 410 -12.15 -10.46 -17.34
CA ALA A 410 -11.80 -10.45 -15.92
C ALA A 410 -13.03 -10.09 -15.06
N PHE A 411 -13.16 -10.76 -13.93
CA PHE A 411 -14.21 -10.48 -12.94
C PHE A 411 -13.68 -10.63 -11.52
N SER A 412 -14.39 -10.05 -10.56
CA SER A 412 -14.13 -10.25 -9.12
C SER A 412 -15.44 -10.45 -8.36
N ILE A 413 -15.40 -11.27 -7.29
CA ILE A 413 -16.53 -11.41 -6.38
C ILE A 413 -16.57 -10.19 -5.47
N ALA A 414 -17.60 -9.37 -5.62
CA ALA A 414 -17.79 -8.12 -4.91
C ALA A 414 -18.46 -8.29 -3.55
N ALA A 415 -19.46 -9.20 -3.47
CA ALA A 415 -20.19 -9.51 -2.26
C ALA A 415 -20.87 -10.89 -2.36
N ALA A 416 -21.41 -11.39 -1.24
CA ALA A 416 -22.21 -12.61 -1.21
C ALA A 416 -23.39 -12.48 -0.26
N SER A 417 -24.51 -13.12 -0.62
CA SER A 417 -25.68 -13.36 0.23
C SER A 417 -25.85 -14.86 0.49
N ASP A 418 -26.96 -15.27 1.09
CA ASP A 418 -27.23 -16.69 1.37
C ASP A 418 -27.64 -17.49 0.12
N ASP A 419 -27.96 -16.85 -0.99
CA ASP A 419 -28.43 -17.49 -2.22
C ASP A 419 -27.72 -17.06 -3.51
N SER A 420 -26.93 -16.00 -3.47
CA SER A 420 -26.32 -15.38 -4.64
C SER A 420 -24.92 -14.83 -4.35
N VAL A 421 -24.10 -14.72 -5.39
CA VAL A 421 -22.90 -13.88 -5.37
C VAL A 421 -23.10 -12.68 -6.28
N PHE A 422 -22.46 -11.58 -5.91
CA PHE A 422 -22.42 -10.35 -6.68
C PHE A 422 -21.02 -10.22 -7.28
N VAL A 423 -20.95 -10.09 -8.60
CA VAL A 423 -19.66 -10.01 -9.32
C VAL A 423 -19.54 -8.67 -10.03
N SER A 424 -18.35 -8.11 -9.98
CA SER A 424 -17.95 -6.97 -10.79
C SER A 424 -17.39 -7.51 -12.12
N VAL A 425 -17.98 -7.09 -13.24
CA VAL A 425 -17.54 -7.45 -14.59
C VAL A 425 -17.51 -6.17 -15.41
N GLY A 426 -16.33 -5.73 -15.83
CA GLY A 426 -16.17 -4.42 -16.46
C GLY A 426 -16.71 -3.32 -15.54
N ASP A 427 -17.55 -2.45 -16.09
CA ASP A 427 -18.15 -1.30 -15.40
C ASP A 427 -19.56 -1.61 -14.83
N ALA A 428 -19.84 -2.87 -14.50
CA ALA A 428 -21.15 -3.26 -14.01
C ALA A 428 -21.09 -4.30 -12.88
N ILE A 429 -22.10 -4.26 -12.00
CA ILE A 429 -22.33 -5.25 -10.97
C ILE A 429 -23.43 -6.21 -11.42
N TRP A 430 -23.15 -7.48 -11.27
CA TRP A 430 -24.05 -8.56 -11.66
C TRP A 430 -24.39 -9.45 -10.46
N LYS A 431 -25.63 -9.80 -10.30
CA LYS A 431 -26.10 -10.86 -9.40
C LYS A 431 -26.04 -12.20 -10.15
N VAL A 432 -25.36 -13.18 -9.57
CA VAL A 432 -25.28 -14.56 -10.04
C VAL A 432 -25.96 -15.46 -9.00
N PRO A 433 -27.18 -15.98 -9.29
CA PRO A 433 -27.87 -16.91 -8.41
C PRO A 433 -27.09 -18.23 -8.27
N VAL A 434 -26.88 -18.68 -7.02
CA VAL A 434 -26.10 -19.89 -6.74
C VAL A 434 -27.00 -21.13 -6.65
N ARG A 435 -28.20 -21.00 -6.10
CA ARG A 435 -29.12 -22.12 -5.90
C ARG A 435 -30.15 -22.27 -7.01
N ALA A 436 -30.66 -21.16 -7.55
CA ALA A 436 -31.54 -21.18 -8.69
C ALA A 436 -30.68 -21.20 -9.96
N ARG A 437 -30.87 -22.15 -10.86
CA ARG A 437 -30.22 -22.20 -12.20
C ARG A 437 -30.79 -21.10 -13.11
N ALA A 438 -30.64 -19.85 -12.69
CA ALA A 438 -31.11 -18.68 -13.43
C ALA A 438 -29.89 -17.95 -14.04
N ALA A 439 -30.15 -17.24 -15.12
CA ALA A 439 -29.12 -16.41 -15.77
C ALA A 439 -28.70 -15.26 -14.85
N PRO A 440 -27.43 -14.80 -14.92
CA PRO A 440 -27.00 -13.60 -14.24
C PRO A 440 -27.83 -12.38 -14.63
N THR A 441 -28.11 -11.51 -13.66
CA THR A 441 -28.85 -10.26 -13.87
C THR A 441 -27.98 -9.07 -13.49
N SER A 442 -27.93 -8.05 -14.35
CA SER A 442 -27.21 -6.82 -14.01
C SER A 442 -28.02 -5.98 -13.03
N LEU A 443 -27.33 -5.49 -11.99
CA LEU A 443 -27.90 -4.54 -11.04
C LEU A 443 -27.62 -3.08 -11.40
N THR A 444 -26.79 -2.81 -12.40
CA THR A 444 -26.29 -1.46 -12.72
C THR A 444 -26.23 -1.16 -14.22
N ALA A 445 -26.81 -2.01 -15.10
CA ALA A 445 -26.76 -1.82 -16.56
C ALA A 445 -27.48 -0.55 -17.05
N ASP A 446 -28.39 -0.01 -16.23
CA ASP A 446 -29.14 1.22 -16.51
C ASP A 446 -28.37 2.49 -16.11
N ILE A 447 -27.17 2.38 -15.54
CA ILE A 447 -26.37 3.51 -15.10
C ILE A 447 -25.45 3.94 -16.24
N GLU A 448 -25.70 5.14 -16.74
CA GLU A 448 -24.87 5.74 -17.80
C GLU A 448 -23.42 5.93 -17.33
N GLY A 449 -22.47 5.56 -18.20
CA GLY A 449 -21.03 5.60 -17.90
C GLY A 449 -20.52 4.44 -17.04
N GLY A 450 -21.42 3.59 -16.51
CA GLY A 450 -21.04 2.44 -15.69
C GLY A 450 -20.73 2.77 -14.23
N VAL A 451 -20.27 1.77 -13.50
CA VAL A 451 -19.95 1.88 -12.07
C VAL A 451 -18.65 1.18 -11.73
N ARG A 452 -18.01 1.64 -10.65
CA ARG A 452 -16.84 1.00 -10.04
C ARG A 452 -17.15 0.67 -8.58
N GLN A 453 -16.78 -0.53 -8.14
CA GLN A 453 -16.91 -0.92 -6.74
C GLN A 453 -16.05 -0.03 -5.85
N VAL A 454 -16.64 0.45 -4.77
CA VAL A 454 -15.92 1.15 -3.71
C VAL A 454 -15.44 0.09 -2.71
N TRP A 455 -14.13 -0.02 -2.55
CA TRP A 455 -13.54 -0.86 -1.52
C TRP A 455 -13.61 -0.12 -0.18
N GLU A 456 -14.10 -0.81 0.84
CA GLU A 456 -14.02 -0.31 2.21
C GLU A 456 -12.55 -0.10 2.57
N THR A 457 -12.17 1.12 2.82
CA THR A 457 -10.85 1.59 3.27
C THR A 457 -9.79 1.83 2.18
N ALA A 458 -9.40 3.07 2.07
CA ALA A 458 -8.20 3.48 1.39
C ALA A 458 -6.98 3.11 2.22
N GLY A 459 -6.16 2.28 1.67
CA GLY A 459 -4.86 1.87 2.23
C GLY A 459 -4.35 0.66 1.47
N TYR A 460 -3.05 0.50 1.41
CA TYR A 460 -2.41 -0.74 0.97
C TYR A 460 -2.74 -1.86 1.96
N ASN A 461 -3.97 -2.33 1.92
CA ASN A 461 -4.45 -3.33 2.82
C ASN A 461 -4.63 -4.64 2.06
N LEU A 462 -3.75 -5.62 2.31
CA LEU A 462 -3.84 -6.98 1.75
C LEU A 462 -5.21 -7.63 1.96
N LYS A 463 -6.00 -7.16 2.93
CA LYS A 463 -7.38 -7.60 3.16
C LYS A 463 -8.30 -7.44 1.96
N GLN A 464 -8.12 -6.39 1.19
CA GLN A 464 -8.97 -6.08 0.05
C GLN A 464 -8.87 -7.15 -1.05
N TRP A 465 -7.79 -7.91 -1.07
CA TRP A 465 -7.49 -8.84 -2.16
C TRP A 465 -8.00 -10.26 -1.96
N THR A 466 -8.26 -10.65 -0.72
CA THR A 466 -8.66 -12.03 -0.42
C THR A 466 -10.04 -12.13 0.25
N ARG A 467 -10.49 -11.08 0.92
CA ARG A 467 -11.74 -11.11 1.66
C ARG A 467 -12.89 -10.60 0.82
N VAL A 468 -13.84 -11.48 0.52
CA VAL A 468 -15.15 -11.08 -0.01
C VAL A 468 -15.99 -10.56 1.15
N PRO A 469 -16.46 -9.30 1.14
CA PRO A 469 -17.27 -8.78 2.22
C PRO A 469 -18.59 -9.54 2.30
N ARG A 470 -18.94 -10.01 3.51
CA ARG A 470 -20.30 -10.44 3.83
C ARG A 470 -21.04 -9.24 4.42
N THR A 471 -21.25 -8.21 3.60
CA THR A 471 -21.96 -7.01 4.01
C THR A 471 -23.37 -7.05 3.44
N ARG A 472 -24.32 -6.48 4.16
CA ARG A 472 -25.66 -6.27 3.64
C ARG A 472 -25.66 -5.27 2.47
N TYR A 473 -24.73 -4.33 2.48
CA TYR A 473 -24.67 -3.24 1.51
C TYR A 473 -23.40 -3.31 0.67
N LEU A 474 -23.58 -3.32 -0.63
CA LEU A 474 -22.52 -3.18 -1.62
C LEU A 474 -22.51 -1.74 -2.13
N ALA A 475 -21.39 -1.07 -2.00
CA ALA A 475 -21.21 0.31 -2.46
C ALA A 475 -20.47 0.36 -3.80
N VAL A 476 -21.00 1.13 -4.74
CA VAL A 476 -20.38 1.41 -6.03
C VAL A 476 -20.47 2.89 -6.36
N GLU A 477 -19.50 3.42 -7.08
CA GLU A 477 -19.49 4.82 -7.53
C GLU A 477 -19.78 4.90 -9.03
N THR A 478 -20.49 5.95 -9.45
CA THR A 478 -20.74 6.20 -10.87
C THR A 478 -19.47 6.69 -11.57
N LEU A 479 -19.26 6.25 -12.80
CA LEU A 479 -18.16 6.67 -13.67
C LEU A 479 -18.66 7.69 -14.69
N GLY A 480 -17.86 8.74 -14.95
CA GLY A 480 -18.15 9.72 -16.00
C GLY A 480 -19.44 10.55 -15.85
N ALA A 481 -20.16 10.42 -14.73
CA ALA A 481 -21.40 11.11 -14.51
C ALA A 481 -21.19 12.61 -14.24
N GLU A 482 -22.07 13.46 -14.80
CA GLU A 482 -22.08 14.92 -14.54
C GLU A 482 -22.30 15.22 -13.04
N ARG A 483 -23.12 14.38 -12.38
CA ARG A 483 -23.33 14.39 -10.93
C ARG A 483 -22.81 13.07 -10.34
N PRO A 484 -21.65 13.07 -9.71
CA PRO A 484 -21.10 11.84 -9.15
C PRO A 484 -21.94 11.33 -7.97
N MET A 485 -22.25 10.05 -8.00
CA MET A 485 -23.09 9.39 -6.98
C MET A 485 -22.37 8.18 -6.40
N LEU A 486 -22.62 7.92 -5.14
CA LEU A 486 -22.40 6.64 -4.50
C LEU A 486 -23.72 5.87 -4.52
N ILE A 487 -23.73 4.68 -5.08
CA ILE A 487 -24.89 3.81 -5.13
C ILE A 487 -24.67 2.70 -4.13
N VAL A 488 -25.55 2.62 -3.14
CA VAL A 488 -25.53 1.58 -2.13
C VAL A 488 -26.62 0.56 -2.48
N ILE A 489 -26.21 -0.66 -2.75
CA ILE A 489 -27.09 -1.78 -3.12
C ILE A 489 -27.28 -2.66 -1.90
N ASP A 490 -28.53 -2.79 -1.41
CA ASP A 490 -28.89 -3.80 -0.42
C ASP A 490 -28.92 -5.17 -1.11
N VAL A 491 -27.98 -6.04 -0.79
CA VAL A 491 -27.83 -7.34 -1.46
C VAL A 491 -28.97 -8.32 -1.20
N LEU A 492 -29.81 -8.08 -0.19
CA LEU A 492 -30.97 -8.92 0.13
C LEU A 492 -32.23 -8.49 -0.64
N SER A 493 -32.48 -7.18 -0.71
CA SER A 493 -33.68 -6.62 -1.35
C SER A 493 -33.42 -6.09 -2.77
N GLU A 494 -32.16 -6.01 -3.19
CA GLU A 494 -31.68 -5.39 -4.43
C GLU A 494 -32.02 -3.90 -4.57
N ARG A 495 -32.52 -3.30 -3.48
CA ARG A 495 -32.86 -1.88 -3.47
C ARG A 495 -31.57 -1.05 -3.55
N ARG A 496 -31.58 -0.06 -4.43
CA ARG A 496 -30.49 0.92 -4.59
C ARG A 496 -30.81 2.21 -3.84
N THR A 497 -29.83 2.71 -3.11
CA THR A 497 -29.86 4.00 -2.44
C THR A 497 -28.82 4.90 -3.08
N MET A 498 -29.24 6.08 -3.55
CA MET A 498 -28.37 7.04 -4.23
C MET A 498 -27.91 8.10 -3.23
N ILE A 499 -26.61 8.24 -3.02
CA ILE A 499 -25.99 9.21 -2.12
C ILE A 499 -25.10 10.13 -2.95
N PRO A 500 -25.30 11.46 -2.91
CA PRO A 500 -24.47 12.39 -3.68
C PRO A 500 -23.01 12.40 -3.17
N ARG A 501 -22.09 12.55 -4.11
CA ARG A 501 -20.67 12.75 -3.80
C ARG A 501 -20.30 14.20 -4.13
N PRO A 502 -19.44 14.85 -3.31
CA PRO A 502 -19.01 16.24 -3.56
C PRO A 502 -18.22 16.39 -4.86
N SER A 503 -17.50 15.35 -5.28
CA SER A 503 -16.83 15.29 -6.59
C SER A 503 -16.64 13.81 -7.03
N SER A 504 -16.33 13.60 -8.31
CA SER A 504 -15.98 12.26 -8.85
C SER A 504 -14.69 11.69 -8.23
N ARG A 505 -13.86 12.53 -7.63
CA ARG A 505 -12.59 12.17 -6.99
C ARG A 505 -12.68 12.06 -5.47
N SER A 506 -13.86 12.31 -4.88
CA SER A 506 -14.07 12.10 -3.45
C SER A 506 -14.03 10.61 -3.10
N ARG A 507 -13.47 10.28 -1.95
CA ARG A 507 -13.30 8.90 -1.46
C ARG A 507 -14.32 8.58 -0.37
N VAL A 508 -14.92 7.40 -0.43
CA VAL A 508 -15.77 6.89 0.66
C VAL A 508 -14.88 6.49 1.83
N VAL A 509 -15.18 6.98 3.03
CA VAL A 509 -14.47 6.69 4.27
C VAL A 509 -15.28 5.77 5.17
N ALA A 510 -16.59 6.00 5.26
CA ALA A 510 -17.50 5.13 5.99
C ALA A 510 -18.92 5.14 5.37
N LEU A 511 -19.63 4.04 5.56
CA LEU A 511 -21.03 3.88 5.21
C LEU A 511 -21.85 3.62 6.47
N SER A 512 -23.05 4.23 6.58
CA SER A 512 -23.96 4.00 7.70
C SER A 512 -24.48 2.56 7.72
N ASN A 513 -24.85 2.09 8.92
CA ASN A 513 -25.33 0.72 9.12
C ASN A 513 -26.66 0.44 8.40
N ASP A 514 -27.43 1.49 8.08
CA ASP A 514 -28.66 1.41 7.30
C ASP A 514 -28.46 1.63 5.78
N GLY A 515 -27.23 1.95 5.36
CA GLY A 515 -26.88 2.21 3.96
C GLY A 515 -27.42 3.52 3.38
N SER A 516 -27.92 4.45 4.22
CA SER A 516 -28.56 5.70 3.78
C SER A 516 -27.64 6.93 3.81
N ARG A 517 -26.46 6.82 4.46
CA ARG A 517 -25.49 7.92 4.63
C ARG A 517 -24.09 7.43 4.40
N ALA A 518 -23.21 8.36 4.02
CA ALA A 518 -21.79 8.09 3.85
C ALA A 518 -20.95 9.25 4.37
N VAL A 519 -19.81 8.94 4.97
CA VAL A 519 -18.74 9.90 5.22
C VAL A 519 -17.79 9.83 4.03
N LEU A 520 -17.52 10.97 3.43
CA LEU A 520 -16.70 11.10 2.23
C LEU A 520 -15.52 12.04 2.52
N ALA A 521 -14.32 11.65 2.11
CA ALA A 521 -13.21 12.56 1.99
C ALA A 521 -13.26 13.21 0.60
N GLY A 522 -13.17 14.52 0.58
CA GLY A 522 -13.23 15.32 -0.64
C GLY A 522 -12.01 15.14 -1.52
N GLU A 523 -11.98 15.91 -2.58
CA GLU A 523 -10.90 15.83 -3.57
C GLU A 523 -9.55 16.30 -3.01
N PRO A 524 -8.47 15.54 -3.25
CA PRO A 524 -7.14 16.03 -2.99
C PRO A 524 -6.85 17.35 -3.74
N PRO A 525 -6.01 18.25 -3.23
CA PRO A 525 -5.17 18.08 -2.03
C PRO A 525 -5.85 18.44 -0.72
N HIS A 526 -7.09 18.92 -0.75
CA HIS A 526 -7.75 19.41 0.46
C HIS A 526 -8.23 18.27 1.34
N GLY A 527 -8.92 17.27 0.75
CA GLY A 527 -9.38 16.10 1.48
C GLY A 527 -10.48 16.39 2.49
N ASP A 528 -11.19 17.51 2.36
CA ASP A 528 -12.26 17.95 3.26
C ASP A 528 -13.25 16.83 3.57
N LEU A 529 -13.76 16.79 4.80
CA LEU A 529 -14.70 15.77 5.22
C LEU A 529 -16.14 16.22 4.95
N TYR A 530 -16.92 15.33 4.36
CA TYR A 530 -18.33 15.53 4.04
C TYR A 530 -19.17 14.41 4.64
N LEU A 531 -20.36 14.78 5.09
CA LEU A 531 -21.43 13.84 5.42
C LEU A 531 -22.52 13.97 4.35
N SER A 532 -22.74 12.90 3.60
CA SER A 532 -23.71 12.83 2.52
C SER A 532 -24.85 11.89 2.87
N SER A 533 -26.08 12.22 2.48
CA SER A 533 -27.28 11.45 2.78
C SER A 533 -28.09 11.19 1.52
N ALA A 534 -28.81 10.08 1.49
CA ALA A 534 -29.74 9.77 0.42
C ALA A 534 -30.82 10.85 0.30
N GLY A 535 -31.05 11.37 -0.91
CA GLY A 535 -32.03 12.41 -1.18
C GLY A 535 -31.70 13.80 -0.63
N GLY A 536 -30.50 13.99 -0.07
CA GLY A 536 -29.96 15.26 0.42
C GLY A 536 -28.75 15.71 -0.38
N ASP A 537 -28.11 16.77 0.12
CA ASP A 537 -26.81 17.26 -0.39
C ASP A 537 -25.65 16.72 0.46
N SER A 538 -24.43 16.87 -0.07
CA SER A 538 -23.19 16.60 0.69
C SER A 538 -22.91 17.79 1.61
N ARG A 539 -23.02 17.59 2.92
CA ARG A 539 -22.73 18.60 3.94
C ARG A 539 -21.24 18.58 4.25
N HIS A 540 -20.58 19.72 4.07
CA HIS A 540 -19.21 19.91 4.53
C HIS A 540 -19.15 19.86 6.08
N VAL A 541 -18.16 19.15 6.63
CA VAL A 541 -18.04 18.93 8.07
C VAL A 541 -16.71 19.44 8.62
N LEU A 542 -15.59 19.17 7.91
CA LEU A 542 -14.24 19.53 8.37
C LEU A 542 -13.36 19.87 7.18
N SER A 543 -12.57 20.94 7.30
CA SER A 543 -11.58 21.30 6.31
C SER A 543 -10.20 20.81 6.68
N PHE A 544 -9.47 20.32 5.68
CA PHE A 544 -8.05 19.98 5.77
C PHE A 544 -7.23 20.80 4.77
N ASN A 545 -5.94 20.91 5.01
CA ASN A 545 -4.98 21.55 4.09
C ASN A 545 -5.43 22.90 3.54
N GLU A 546 -6.07 23.75 4.37
CA GLU A 546 -6.58 25.05 3.95
C GLU A 546 -5.49 25.96 3.35
N HIS A 547 -4.23 25.79 3.83
CA HIS A 547 -3.07 26.53 3.33
C HIS A 547 -2.72 26.20 1.87
N LEU A 548 -3.32 25.16 1.27
CA LEU A 548 -3.14 24.80 -0.14
C LEU A 548 -4.22 25.37 -1.07
N ARG A 549 -5.27 26.03 -0.53
CA ARG A 549 -6.40 26.52 -1.35
C ARG A 549 -5.99 27.63 -2.31
N ASP A 550 -5.00 28.41 -1.96
CA ASP A 550 -4.45 29.49 -2.75
C ASP A 550 -3.18 29.14 -3.53
N VAL A 551 -2.77 27.86 -3.52
CA VAL A 551 -1.61 27.38 -4.28
C VAL A 551 -1.99 27.24 -5.76
N ARG A 552 -1.15 27.75 -6.64
CA ARG A 552 -1.33 27.60 -8.09
C ARG A 552 -1.15 26.17 -8.54
N ARG A 553 -1.90 25.79 -9.59
CA ARG A 553 -1.93 24.40 -10.08
C ARG A 553 -1.05 24.22 -11.30
N SER A 554 -0.30 23.14 -11.32
CA SER A 554 0.46 22.69 -12.48
C SER A 554 -0.46 22.20 -13.61
N VAL A 555 0.06 22.21 -14.84
CA VAL A 555 -0.65 21.71 -16.00
C VAL A 555 -0.31 20.24 -16.22
N LEU A 556 -1.32 19.38 -16.28
CA LEU A 556 -1.15 17.97 -16.58
C LEU A 556 -1.53 17.67 -18.03
N ARG A 557 -0.68 16.89 -18.71
CA ARG A 557 -0.94 16.40 -20.06
C ARG A 557 -0.66 14.92 -20.15
N ARG A 558 -1.55 14.18 -20.78
CA ARG A 558 -1.34 12.78 -21.13
C ARG A 558 -0.67 12.72 -22.49
N VAL A 559 0.45 12.04 -22.57
CA VAL A 559 1.25 11.85 -23.78
C VAL A 559 1.17 10.40 -24.19
N SER A 560 0.79 10.11 -25.44
CA SER A 560 0.75 8.75 -26.00
C SER A 560 2.05 8.45 -26.73
N PHE A 561 2.55 7.24 -26.60
CA PHE A 561 3.74 6.76 -27.28
C PHE A 561 3.65 5.26 -27.58
N VAL A 562 4.58 4.74 -28.36
CA VAL A 562 4.69 3.31 -28.66
C VAL A 562 5.85 2.72 -27.89
N GLY A 563 5.60 1.71 -27.08
CA GLY A 563 6.60 1.01 -26.29
C GLY A 563 7.56 0.17 -27.14
N GLY A 564 8.57 -0.41 -26.49
CA GLY A 564 9.63 -1.15 -27.15
C GLY A 564 9.17 -2.42 -27.88
N GLN A 565 8.00 -2.96 -27.56
CA GLN A 565 7.38 -4.13 -28.19
C GLN A 565 6.27 -3.75 -29.18
N GLY A 566 6.09 -2.46 -29.48
CA GLY A 566 5.08 -1.96 -30.39
C GLY A 566 3.71 -1.72 -29.75
N GLU A 567 3.58 -1.84 -28.44
CA GLU A 567 2.36 -1.63 -27.66
C GLU A 567 2.05 -0.13 -27.47
N PRO A 568 0.77 0.27 -27.54
CA PRO A 568 0.38 1.64 -27.23
C PRO A 568 0.47 1.89 -25.73
N LEU A 569 1.26 2.89 -25.34
CA LEU A 569 1.51 3.30 -23.95
C LEU A 569 1.21 4.78 -23.76
N HIS A 570 1.15 5.17 -22.49
CA HIS A 570 0.92 6.54 -22.07
C HIS A 570 1.92 6.98 -21.02
N ALA A 571 2.19 8.29 -21.00
CA ALA A 571 2.93 8.97 -19.98
C ALA A 571 2.13 10.19 -19.49
N TRP A 572 2.32 10.57 -18.22
CA TRP A 572 1.84 11.84 -17.71
C TRP A 572 2.97 12.86 -17.68
N LEU A 573 2.71 14.00 -18.29
CA LEU A 573 3.60 15.17 -18.31
C LEU A 573 3.02 16.24 -17.39
N VAL A 574 3.77 16.59 -16.35
CA VAL A 574 3.43 17.67 -15.41
C VAL A 574 4.27 18.89 -15.77
N LEU A 575 3.63 20.00 -16.08
CA LEU A 575 4.26 21.25 -16.52
C LEU A 575 4.12 22.34 -15.44
N PRO A 576 5.01 23.32 -15.41
CA PRO A 576 4.92 24.46 -14.49
C PRO A 576 3.55 25.14 -14.50
N PRO A 577 3.09 25.69 -13.35
CA PRO A 577 1.80 26.37 -13.25
C PRO A 577 1.66 27.57 -14.20
N ASP A 578 2.77 28.24 -14.50
CA ASP A 578 2.89 29.37 -15.40
C ASP A 578 3.34 28.97 -16.82
N HIS A 579 3.08 27.72 -17.20
CA HIS A 579 3.44 27.19 -18.50
C HIS A 579 2.97 28.13 -19.65
N GLN A 580 3.91 28.44 -20.53
CA GLN A 580 3.65 29.28 -21.73
C GLN A 580 3.80 28.41 -22.99
N PRO A 581 2.83 28.45 -23.92
CA PRO A 581 2.93 27.78 -25.21
C PRO A 581 4.20 28.21 -25.96
N GLY A 582 4.94 27.22 -26.49
CA GLY A 582 6.18 27.46 -27.21
C GLY A 582 7.43 27.56 -26.33
N ARG A 583 7.30 27.64 -25.02
CA ARG A 583 8.41 27.59 -24.07
C ARG A 583 8.78 26.15 -23.78
N ARG A 584 10.08 25.83 -23.81
CA ARG A 584 10.61 24.48 -23.48
C ARG A 584 11.23 24.48 -22.10
N TYR A 585 10.88 23.47 -21.30
CA TYR A 585 11.31 23.29 -19.91
C TYR A 585 12.31 22.14 -19.79
N PRO A 586 13.29 22.22 -18.87
CA PRO A 586 14.12 21.07 -18.52
C PRO A 586 13.21 19.96 -17.96
N LEU A 587 13.52 18.69 -18.27
CA LEU A 587 12.69 17.54 -17.95
C LEU A 587 13.34 16.65 -16.90
N ILE A 588 12.58 16.26 -15.87
CA ILE A 588 12.91 15.19 -14.94
C ILE A 588 12.00 14.00 -15.25
N VAL A 589 12.59 12.87 -15.64
CA VAL A 589 11.86 11.63 -15.94
C VAL A 589 11.86 10.74 -14.70
N HIS A 590 10.68 10.43 -14.17
CA HIS A 590 10.50 9.55 -13.02
C HIS A 590 10.29 8.11 -13.52
N VAL A 591 11.26 7.23 -13.25
CA VAL A 591 11.23 5.86 -13.73
C VAL A 591 10.96 4.87 -12.61
N TYR A 592 10.08 3.93 -12.91
CA TYR A 592 9.78 2.78 -12.06
C TYR A 592 9.27 1.65 -12.94
N ALA A 593 10.10 0.65 -13.21
CA ALA A 593 9.72 -0.47 -14.07
C ALA A 593 8.54 -1.24 -13.48
N ASP A 594 7.70 -1.82 -14.33
CA ASP A 594 6.40 -2.43 -14.02
C ASP A 594 5.30 -1.41 -13.64
N SER A 595 5.48 -0.14 -13.99
CA SER A 595 4.43 0.88 -13.85
C SER A 595 3.54 0.99 -15.09
N TYR A 596 2.26 1.28 -14.87
CA TYR A 596 1.27 1.55 -15.92
C TYR A 596 0.54 2.85 -15.61
N MET A 597 0.58 3.78 -16.54
CA MET A 597 -0.13 5.07 -16.41
C MET A 597 -1.53 4.95 -16.99
N GLY A 598 -2.55 5.14 -16.15
CA GLY A 598 -3.95 5.05 -16.51
C GLY A 598 -4.48 6.26 -17.28
N GLU A 599 -5.79 6.24 -17.57
CA GLU A 599 -6.48 7.36 -18.22
C GLU A 599 -6.67 8.57 -17.31
N SER A 600 -6.77 8.34 -16.00
CA SER A 600 -6.86 9.38 -14.99
C SER A 600 -5.79 9.11 -13.92
N GLU A 601 -4.75 9.91 -13.90
CA GLU A 601 -3.78 9.89 -12.82
C GLU A 601 -4.08 11.00 -11.83
N ASP A 602 -4.09 10.63 -10.58
CA ASP A 602 -4.23 11.54 -9.47
C ASP A 602 -2.90 11.67 -8.74
N PHE A 603 -2.05 12.55 -9.22
CA PHE A 603 -0.93 13.01 -8.42
C PHE A 603 -1.46 13.88 -7.29
N SER A 604 -2.00 13.26 -6.23
CA SER A 604 -2.57 14.00 -5.13
C SER A 604 -1.53 14.90 -4.49
N LEU A 605 -1.65 16.21 -4.71
CA LEU A 605 -0.99 17.17 -3.86
C LEU A 605 -1.58 17.03 -2.45
N PRO A 606 -0.80 17.17 -1.45
CA PRO A 606 0.65 17.34 -1.29
C PRO A 606 1.34 16.03 -0.90
N LEU A 607 0.60 14.95 -0.87
CA LEU A 607 0.95 13.72 -0.17
C LEU A 607 1.76 12.77 -1.05
N TYR A 608 1.67 12.93 -2.36
CA TYR A 608 2.39 12.08 -3.29
C TYR A 608 3.90 12.31 -3.13
N GLY A 609 4.54 11.34 -2.53
CA GLY A 609 5.97 11.28 -2.32
C GLY A 609 6.59 12.59 -1.84
N ARG A 610 6.64 12.80 -0.55
CA ARG A 610 7.11 14.04 0.07
C ARG A 610 8.43 14.57 -0.49
N TYR A 611 9.29 13.70 -1.06
CA TYR A 611 10.59 14.03 -1.65
C TYR A 611 10.68 13.77 -3.16
N PHE A 612 9.58 13.38 -3.83
CA PHE A 612 9.49 13.26 -5.29
C PHE A 612 8.19 13.83 -5.88
N ASN A 613 7.57 14.76 -5.19
CA ASN A 613 6.34 15.41 -5.60
C ASN A 613 6.54 16.17 -6.93
N PRO A 614 5.84 15.79 -8.04
CA PRO A 614 6.03 16.41 -9.35
C PRO A 614 5.61 17.87 -9.40
N TYR A 615 4.65 18.26 -8.59
CA TYR A 615 4.16 19.64 -8.53
C TYR A 615 5.18 20.57 -7.90
N LEU A 616 5.99 20.06 -6.96
CA LEU A 616 7.07 20.84 -6.39
C LEU A 616 8.18 21.05 -7.41
N TYR A 617 8.57 20.02 -8.19
CA TYR A 617 9.48 20.19 -9.31
C TYR A 617 8.94 21.19 -10.34
N ALA A 618 7.65 21.09 -10.66
CA ALA A 618 6.99 22.01 -11.60
C ALA A 618 7.00 23.45 -11.08
N GLU A 619 6.83 23.67 -9.80
CA GLU A 619 6.91 24.99 -9.17
C GLU A 619 8.32 25.61 -9.33
N PHE A 620 9.35 24.78 -9.26
CA PHE A 620 10.73 25.19 -9.52
C PHE A 620 11.08 25.24 -11.03
N GLY A 621 10.08 25.09 -11.91
CA GLY A 621 10.21 25.30 -13.35
C GLY A 621 10.69 24.09 -14.14
N TYR A 622 10.69 22.90 -13.56
CA TYR A 622 10.94 21.66 -14.28
C TYR A 622 9.64 21.06 -14.82
N ALA A 623 9.70 20.45 -15.99
CA ALA A 623 8.69 19.48 -16.38
C ALA A 623 9.01 18.12 -15.73
N SER A 624 7.99 17.33 -15.38
CA SER A 624 8.15 15.96 -14.89
C SER A 624 7.39 14.98 -15.77
N LEU A 625 8.02 13.86 -16.15
CA LEU A 625 7.42 12.82 -16.99
C LEU A 625 7.35 11.50 -16.23
N PHE A 626 6.19 10.87 -16.24
CA PHE A 626 5.91 9.56 -15.64
C PHE A 626 5.49 8.58 -16.75
N PRO A 627 6.40 7.82 -17.34
CA PRO A 627 6.07 6.88 -18.41
C PRO A 627 5.50 5.56 -17.87
N SER A 628 4.61 4.92 -18.61
CA SER A 628 4.33 3.50 -18.44
C SER A 628 5.57 2.70 -18.83
N MET A 629 5.94 1.73 -17.98
CA MET A 629 7.14 0.90 -18.16
C MET A 629 6.80 -0.57 -17.88
N PRO A 630 5.98 -1.21 -18.74
CA PRO A 630 5.54 -2.59 -18.51
C PRO A 630 6.71 -3.58 -18.49
N LEU A 631 6.60 -4.59 -17.64
CA LEU A 631 7.49 -5.75 -17.60
C LEU A 631 6.69 -7.04 -17.78
N GLU A 632 7.40 -8.15 -18.05
CA GLU A 632 6.81 -9.48 -17.93
C GLU A 632 6.23 -9.68 -16.52
N PRO A 633 5.15 -10.46 -16.38
CA PRO A 633 4.54 -10.71 -15.07
C PRO A 633 5.52 -11.24 -14.03
N MET A 634 5.34 -10.85 -12.76
CA MET A 634 6.07 -11.45 -11.65
C MET A 634 5.84 -12.97 -11.62
N GLY A 635 6.86 -13.75 -11.23
CA GLY A 635 6.85 -15.20 -11.27
C GLY A 635 7.21 -15.80 -12.64
N LYS A 636 7.32 -14.97 -13.69
CA LYS A 636 7.86 -15.38 -14.99
C LYS A 636 9.32 -14.92 -15.11
N PRO A 637 10.29 -15.83 -15.23
CA PRO A 637 11.69 -15.43 -15.38
C PRO A 637 11.89 -14.54 -16.60
N SER A 638 12.58 -13.39 -16.39
CA SER A 638 12.86 -12.42 -17.47
C SER A 638 14.07 -11.57 -17.12
N ASP A 639 14.43 -10.64 -18.00
CA ASP A 639 15.52 -9.70 -17.81
C ASP A 639 14.96 -8.28 -17.59
N PRO A 640 14.55 -7.91 -16.34
CA PRO A 640 13.80 -6.68 -16.07
C PRO A 640 14.62 -5.40 -16.30
N GLY A 641 15.95 -5.47 -16.37
CA GLY A 641 16.82 -4.33 -16.62
C GLY A 641 17.14 -4.09 -18.11
N ILE A 642 16.76 -4.99 -19.00
CA ILE A 642 17.14 -4.90 -20.42
C ILE A 642 16.04 -4.24 -21.24
N GLY A 643 16.43 -3.25 -22.06
CA GLY A 643 15.51 -2.58 -23.00
C GLY A 643 14.63 -1.49 -22.37
N LEU A 644 14.79 -1.19 -21.10
CA LEU A 644 14.04 -0.11 -20.42
C LEU A 644 14.31 1.25 -21.06
N SER A 645 15.52 1.50 -21.52
CA SER A 645 15.90 2.76 -22.19
C SER A 645 15.04 3.03 -23.42
N GLY A 646 14.78 2.02 -24.24
CA GLY A 646 13.96 2.16 -25.46
C GLY A 646 12.54 2.68 -25.17
N THR A 647 11.89 2.11 -24.16
CA THR A 647 10.54 2.54 -23.73
C THR A 647 10.56 3.98 -23.17
N VAL A 648 11.54 4.30 -22.33
CA VAL A 648 11.65 5.64 -21.71
C VAL A 648 12.01 6.70 -22.74
N LEU A 649 12.92 6.41 -23.67
CA LEU A 649 13.31 7.35 -24.72
C LEU A 649 12.14 7.63 -25.68
N ALA A 650 11.32 6.63 -26.01
CA ALA A 650 10.11 6.84 -26.82
C ALA A 650 9.10 7.77 -26.11
N ALA A 651 8.93 7.62 -24.80
CA ALA A 651 8.09 8.55 -24.01
C ALA A 651 8.65 9.98 -23.97
N ILE A 652 9.98 10.12 -23.85
CA ILE A 652 10.65 11.44 -23.89
C ILE A 652 10.46 12.08 -25.26
N ASP A 653 10.69 11.35 -26.35
CA ASP A 653 10.55 11.88 -27.72
C ASP A 653 9.10 12.32 -27.99
N ALA A 654 8.10 11.62 -27.47
CA ALA A 654 6.72 12.04 -27.52
C ALA A 654 6.46 13.32 -26.72
N ALA A 655 7.03 13.45 -25.51
CA ALA A 655 6.94 14.65 -24.69
C ALA A 655 7.68 15.85 -25.33
N VAL A 656 8.82 15.62 -26.00
CA VAL A 656 9.53 16.65 -26.78
C VAL A 656 8.67 17.12 -27.97
N SER A 657 7.97 16.18 -28.63
CA SER A 657 7.08 16.48 -29.75
C SER A 657 5.86 17.30 -29.34
N ASP A 658 5.44 17.27 -28.07
CA ASP A 658 4.44 18.17 -27.47
C ASP A 658 4.90 19.64 -27.52
N GLY A 659 6.20 19.92 -27.67
CA GLY A 659 6.78 21.25 -27.80
C GLY A 659 7.12 21.92 -26.46
N SER A 660 6.82 21.28 -25.31
CA SER A 660 7.01 21.84 -23.96
C SER A 660 8.30 21.40 -23.28
N VAL A 661 9.05 20.44 -23.86
CA VAL A 661 10.26 19.85 -23.27
C VAL A 661 11.51 20.24 -24.06
N ASP A 662 12.58 20.56 -23.35
CA ASP A 662 13.90 20.79 -23.92
C ASP A 662 14.68 19.47 -24.05
N PRO A 663 14.93 18.97 -25.26
CA PRO A 663 15.61 17.68 -25.46
C PRO A 663 17.10 17.66 -25.05
N SER A 664 17.68 18.82 -24.79
CA SER A 664 19.09 18.95 -24.35
C SER A 664 19.25 18.98 -22.83
N ARG A 665 18.13 19.13 -22.08
CA ARG A 665 18.12 19.27 -20.62
C ARG A 665 17.24 18.20 -20.00
N LEU A 666 17.74 16.96 -20.01
CA LEU A 666 17.04 15.76 -19.51
C LEU A 666 17.72 15.23 -18.25
N ALA A 667 16.94 14.96 -17.21
CA ALA A 667 17.39 14.29 -16.01
C ALA A 667 16.51 13.07 -15.70
N LEU A 668 17.09 12.14 -14.92
CA LEU A 668 16.45 10.92 -14.49
C LEU A 668 16.28 10.93 -12.97
N TYR A 669 15.14 10.40 -12.49
CA TYR A 669 14.87 10.18 -11.09
C TYR A 669 14.37 8.76 -10.85
N GLY A 670 14.95 8.05 -9.86
CA GLY A 670 14.50 6.70 -9.49
C GLY A 670 14.63 6.42 -8.00
N HIS A 671 13.56 5.93 -7.39
CA HIS A 671 13.53 5.52 -5.98
C HIS A 671 13.11 4.05 -5.86
N SER A 672 13.70 3.30 -4.93
CA SER A 672 13.37 1.88 -4.73
C SER A 672 13.69 1.05 -6.00
N PHE A 673 12.75 0.30 -6.53
CA PHE A 673 12.90 -0.36 -7.85
C PHE A 673 13.12 0.64 -8.99
N GLY A 674 12.79 1.92 -8.77
CA GLY A 674 13.16 3.00 -9.68
C GLY A 674 14.66 3.29 -9.70
N MET A 675 15.42 3.09 -8.62
CA MET A 675 16.90 3.15 -8.66
C MET A 675 17.46 2.04 -9.56
N PHE A 676 16.96 0.82 -9.41
CA PHE A 676 17.31 -0.28 -10.32
C PHE A 676 17.00 0.08 -11.77
N SER A 677 15.81 0.58 -12.04
CA SER A 677 15.36 0.98 -13.38
C SER A 677 16.24 2.09 -13.97
N ALA A 678 16.55 3.12 -13.16
CA ALA A 678 17.40 4.23 -13.58
C ALA A 678 18.83 3.77 -13.91
N LEU A 679 19.43 2.95 -13.07
CA LEU A 679 20.78 2.42 -13.32
C LEU A 679 20.82 1.55 -14.60
N ALA A 680 19.79 0.71 -14.81
CA ALA A 680 19.69 -0.09 -16.03
C ALA A 680 19.59 0.80 -17.29
N ILE A 681 18.80 1.87 -17.23
CA ILE A 681 18.68 2.83 -18.33
C ILE A 681 20.01 3.55 -18.57
N LEU A 682 20.68 4.03 -17.52
CA LEU A 682 21.95 4.75 -17.64
C LEU A 682 23.10 3.89 -18.19
N VAL A 683 23.03 2.57 -18.03
CA VAL A 683 23.98 1.62 -18.68
C VAL A 683 23.78 1.59 -20.21
N GLU A 684 22.59 1.89 -20.69
CA GLU A 684 22.22 1.75 -22.12
C GLU A 684 22.23 3.09 -22.90
N THR A 685 22.22 4.26 -22.21
CA THR A 685 22.14 5.56 -22.88
C THR A 685 22.82 6.69 -22.12
N ASP A 686 23.38 7.63 -22.85
CA ASP A 686 24.03 8.87 -22.38
C ASP A 686 23.15 10.13 -22.56
N ARG A 687 21.86 9.95 -22.87
CA ARG A 687 20.88 11.03 -23.15
C ARG A 687 20.63 11.96 -21.94
N PHE A 688 20.94 11.52 -20.73
CA PHE A 688 20.66 12.27 -19.51
C PHE A 688 21.87 13.09 -19.05
N SER A 689 21.62 14.37 -18.77
CA SER A 689 22.64 15.27 -18.23
C SER A 689 22.90 15.07 -16.74
N ALA A 690 21.94 14.52 -16.01
CA ALA A 690 22.02 14.18 -14.60
C ALA A 690 21.05 13.05 -14.21
N ALA A 691 21.37 12.36 -13.12
CA ALA A 691 20.41 11.45 -12.49
C ALA A 691 20.47 11.60 -10.96
N ALA A 692 19.33 11.30 -10.30
CA ALA A 692 19.26 11.15 -8.86
C ALA A 692 18.51 9.85 -8.54
N VAL A 693 19.13 9.01 -7.70
CA VAL A 693 18.58 7.69 -7.36
C VAL A 693 18.70 7.43 -5.85
N GLY A 694 17.76 6.69 -5.28
CA GLY A 694 17.84 6.40 -3.86
C GLY A 694 17.07 5.18 -3.39
N SER A 695 17.47 4.69 -2.22
CA SER A 695 16.79 3.64 -1.46
C SER A 695 16.44 2.41 -2.29
N GLY A 696 17.35 1.93 -3.14
CA GLY A 696 17.08 0.85 -4.10
C GLY A 696 18.31 -0.03 -4.38
N PHE A 697 18.21 -0.80 -5.43
CA PHE A 697 19.15 -1.87 -5.76
C PHE A 697 20.14 -1.45 -6.83
N SER A 698 21.41 -1.73 -6.61
CA SER A 698 22.44 -1.60 -7.64
C SER A 698 22.85 -2.94 -8.24
N ASP A 699 22.64 -4.04 -7.50
CA ASP A 699 22.87 -5.39 -8.00
C ASP A 699 21.94 -6.41 -7.34
N LEU A 700 21.38 -7.31 -8.16
CA LEU A 700 20.42 -8.32 -7.73
C LEU A 700 21.08 -9.52 -7.03
N ALA A 701 22.37 -9.77 -7.24
CA ALA A 701 23.07 -10.88 -6.58
C ALA A 701 23.32 -10.57 -5.10
N SER A 702 23.67 -9.32 -4.77
CA SER A 702 23.78 -8.89 -3.38
C SER A 702 22.41 -8.85 -2.71
N GLU A 703 21.41 -8.29 -3.40
CA GLU A 703 20.05 -8.23 -2.88
C GLU A 703 19.52 -9.61 -2.50
N PHE A 704 19.76 -10.63 -3.33
CA PHE A 704 19.40 -12.02 -3.02
C PHE A 704 19.96 -12.50 -1.68
N GLY A 705 21.19 -12.13 -1.34
CA GLY A 705 21.92 -12.61 -0.16
C GLY A 705 21.86 -11.70 1.06
N GLU A 706 21.32 -10.49 0.95
CA GLU A 706 21.32 -9.54 2.04
C GLU A 706 20.17 -9.77 3.03
N PHE A 707 20.47 -9.51 4.30
CA PHE A 707 19.48 -9.45 5.36
C PHE A 707 18.94 -8.04 5.45
N MET A 708 17.65 -7.91 5.71
CA MET A 708 17.05 -6.61 5.99
C MET A 708 17.76 -5.93 7.17
N PRO A 709 18.36 -4.75 7.00
CA PRO A 709 19.10 -4.06 8.07
C PRO A 709 18.25 -3.81 9.32
N ASN A 710 16.98 -3.51 9.13
CA ASN A 710 16.04 -3.26 10.21
C ASN A 710 15.73 -4.52 11.07
N LEU A 711 16.13 -5.71 10.64
CA LEU A 711 15.93 -6.96 11.38
C LEU A 711 17.22 -7.57 11.89
N ARG A 712 18.35 -6.89 11.79
CA ARG A 712 19.67 -7.44 12.18
C ARG A 712 19.73 -7.97 13.61
N LEU A 713 19.06 -7.32 14.55
CA LEU A 713 19.03 -7.79 15.95
C LEU A 713 18.08 -8.97 16.19
N PHE A 714 17.14 -9.21 15.29
CA PHE A 714 16.10 -10.22 15.43
C PHE A 714 16.08 -11.22 14.27
N ALA A 715 17.17 -11.31 13.53
CA ALA A 715 17.25 -12.18 12.36
C ALA A 715 17.02 -13.67 12.71
N ALA A 716 17.47 -14.14 13.89
CA ALA A 716 17.23 -15.51 14.33
C ALA A 716 15.74 -15.81 14.57
N GLU A 717 15.01 -14.83 15.06
CA GLU A 717 13.59 -14.94 15.42
C GLU A 717 12.68 -14.78 14.19
N ASN A 718 13.16 -14.07 13.16
CA ASN A 718 12.42 -13.75 11.92
C ASN A 718 13.26 -14.06 10.67
N LEU A 719 13.99 -15.18 10.67
CA LEU A 719 14.97 -15.51 9.62
C LEU A 719 14.39 -15.41 8.21
N GLU A 720 13.22 -15.98 7.98
CA GLU A 720 12.59 -15.96 6.66
C GLU A 720 12.21 -14.56 6.20
N HIS A 721 11.78 -13.74 7.13
CA HIS A 721 11.46 -12.36 6.85
C HIS A 721 12.73 -11.53 6.59
N ALA A 722 13.78 -11.77 7.39
CA ALA A 722 15.08 -11.15 7.16
C ALA A 722 15.69 -11.51 5.79
N MET A 723 15.30 -12.65 5.24
CA MET A 723 15.73 -13.17 3.93
C MET A 723 14.65 -13.03 2.84
N MET A 724 13.67 -12.14 2.99
CA MET A 724 12.58 -11.94 2.03
C MET A 724 13.11 -11.53 0.64
N GLN A 725 14.28 -10.93 0.57
CA GLN A 725 14.95 -10.53 -0.66
C GLN A 725 15.17 -11.68 -1.66
N GLN A 726 15.30 -12.90 -1.19
CA GLN A 726 15.38 -14.07 -2.09
C GLN A 726 14.12 -14.19 -2.94
N GLY A 727 12.94 -14.14 -2.30
CA GLY A 727 11.67 -14.22 -3.01
C GLY A 727 11.42 -13.02 -3.90
N TRP A 728 11.80 -11.82 -3.42
CA TRP A 728 11.72 -10.60 -4.21
C TRP A 728 12.58 -10.70 -5.48
N THR A 729 13.79 -11.24 -5.37
CA THR A 729 14.73 -11.36 -6.48
C THR A 729 14.35 -12.47 -7.46
N GLU A 730 13.99 -13.66 -6.98
CA GLU A 730 13.64 -14.79 -7.84
C GLU A 730 12.25 -14.64 -8.47
N GLY A 731 11.20 -14.54 -7.67
CA GLY A 731 9.81 -14.60 -8.11
C GLY A 731 9.08 -13.26 -8.11
N GLY A 732 9.61 -12.25 -7.43
CA GLY A 732 9.04 -10.91 -7.32
C GLY A 732 9.49 -9.96 -8.44
N GLN A 733 9.74 -8.69 -8.08
CA GLN A 733 10.13 -7.65 -9.05
C GLN A 733 11.45 -7.96 -9.77
N GLY A 734 12.37 -8.71 -9.14
CA GLY A 734 13.63 -9.12 -9.74
C GLY A 734 13.50 -10.12 -10.88
N ARG A 735 12.49 -10.98 -10.88
CA ARG A 735 12.16 -11.94 -11.98
C ARG A 735 13.31 -12.85 -12.41
N MET A 736 14.28 -13.10 -11.53
CA MET A 736 15.46 -13.90 -11.89
C MET A 736 15.13 -15.38 -12.13
N GLY A 737 14.08 -15.92 -11.47
CA GLY A 737 13.58 -17.28 -11.66
C GLY A 737 14.43 -18.40 -11.04
N SER A 738 15.65 -18.09 -10.63
CA SER A 738 16.57 -19.01 -9.96
C SER A 738 17.61 -18.24 -9.13
N PRO A 739 18.28 -18.90 -8.18
CA PRO A 739 19.31 -18.25 -7.38
C PRO A 739 20.56 -17.88 -8.20
N PRO A 740 21.43 -16.97 -7.70
CA PRO A 740 22.57 -16.46 -8.45
C PRO A 740 23.59 -17.51 -8.89
N TRP A 741 23.74 -18.61 -8.15
CA TRP A 741 24.69 -19.69 -8.50
C TRP A 741 24.21 -20.60 -9.62
N GLU A 742 22.92 -20.60 -9.97
CA GLU A 742 22.36 -21.36 -11.09
C GLU A 742 22.44 -20.57 -12.42
N ASP A 743 22.18 -19.26 -12.40
CA ASP A 743 22.31 -18.37 -13.59
C ASP A 743 23.03 -17.05 -13.22
N PRO A 744 24.32 -17.08 -12.90
CA PRO A 744 25.06 -15.88 -12.51
C PRO A 744 25.09 -14.81 -13.60
N GLN A 745 25.05 -15.20 -14.87
CA GLN A 745 25.09 -14.25 -15.97
C GLN A 745 23.82 -13.41 -16.08
N ARG A 746 22.65 -13.96 -15.73
CA ARG A 746 21.42 -13.18 -15.65
C ARG A 746 21.51 -12.11 -14.57
N TYR A 747 22.04 -12.44 -13.42
CA TYR A 747 22.24 -11.49 -12.34
C TYR A 747 23.21 -10.35 -12.73
N VAL A 748 24.34 -10.69 -13.34
CA VAL A 748 25.35 -9.72 -13.81
C VAL A 748 24.76 -8.74 -14.84
N ARG A 749 24.10 -9.26 -15.88
CA ARG A 749 23.59 -8.40 -16.96
C ARG A 749 22.43 -7.50 -16.55
N ASN A 750 21.66 -7.89 -15.52
CA ASN A 750 20.56 -7.09 -14.96
C ASN A 750 20.98 -6.18 -13.79
N SER A 751 22.27 -6.05 -13.48
CA SER A 751 22.77 -5.28 -12.34
C SER A 751 23.62 -4.10 -12.79
N GLY A 752 23.17 -2.89 -12.47
CA GLY A 752 23.88 -1.65 -12.85
C GLY A 752 25.28 -1.56 -12.27
N TYR A 753 25.50 -2.12 -11.06
CA TYR A 753 26.82 -2.14 -10.41
C TYR A 753 27.89 -2.85 -11.25
N PHE A 754 27.57 -4.01 -11.84
CA PHE A 754 28.52 -4.75 -12.67
C PHE A 754 28.77 -4.11 -14.03
N ASN A 755 27.97 -3.11 -14.41
CA ASN A 755 28.07 -2.34 -15.63
C ASN A 755 28.33 -0.85 -15.37
N ALA A 756 28.86 -0.50 -14.18
CA ALA A 756 29.07 0.88 -13.75
C ALA A 756 30.07 1.65 -14.61
N ASP A 757 30.99 0.94 -15.31
CA ASP A 757 31.92 1.51 -16.25
C ASP A 757 31.26 2.15 -17.49
N ARG A 758 30.01 1.83 -17.75
CA ARG A 758 29.22 2.37 -18.85
C ARG A 758 28.37 3.59 -18.45
N ILE A 759 28.37 3.95 -17.17
CA ILE A 759 27.60 5.10 -16.66
C ILE A 759 28.49 6.34 -16.63
N ASP A 760 28.26 7.24 -17.57
CA ASP A 760 28.95 8.53 -17.68
C ASP A 760 28.15 9.69 -17.08
N THR A 761 26.85 9.50 -16.90
CA THR A 761 25.92 10.49 -16.36
C THR A 761 26.26 10.83 -14.90
N PRO A 762 26.40 12.12 -14.53
CA PRO A 762 26.53 12.53 -13.14
C PRO A 762 25.41 11.97 -12.26
N LEU A 763 25.77 11.35 -11.12
CA LEU A 763 24.83 10.59 -10.30
C LEU A 763 24.80 11.08 -8.86
N LEU A 764 23.63 11.52 -8.40
CA LEU A 764 23.35 11.75 -6.98
C LEU A 764 22.68 10.52 -6.40
N LEU A 765 23.26 9.94 -5.35
CA LEU A 765 22.69 8.83 -4.60
C LEU A 765 22.22 9.32 -3.22
N PHE A 766 21.10 8.78 -2.72
CA PHE A 766 20.68 8.98 -1.34
C PHE A 766 20.12 7.68 -0.76
N HIS A 767 20.32 7.45 0.55
CA HIS A 767 19.85 6.23 1.21
C HIS A 767 19.73 6.42 2.72
N GLY A 768 18.69 5.83 3.34
CA GLY A 768 18.55 5.71 4.78
C GLY A 768 19.33 4.49 5.31
N ASP A 769 20.00 4.62 6.45
CA ASP A 769 20.81 3.52 7.01
C ASP A 769 19.95 2.38 7.61
N LEU A 770 18.69 2.67 7.86
CA LEU A 770 17.71 1.74 8.44
C LEU A 770 16.66 1.28 7.42
N ASP A 771 16.94 1.48 6.14
CA ASP A 771 16.12 0.94 5.05
C ASP A 771 16.08 -0.59 5.10
N PHE A 772 14.98 -1.21 4.67
CA PHE A 772 14.91 -2.66 4.49
C PHE A 772 15.73 -3.14 3.28
N ILE A 773 16.00 -2.25 2.32
CA ILE A 773 17.03 -2.43 1.29
C ILE A 773 18.34 -1.91 1.86
N SER A 774 19.39 -2.70 1.78
CA SER A 774 20.65 -2.32 2.37
C SER A 774 21.28 -1.09 1.71
N MET A 775 21.74 -0.13 2.52
CA MET A 775 22.50 1.03 2.05
C MET A 775 23.78 0.64 1.28
N SER A 776 24.25 -0.61 1.44
CA SER A 776 25.39 -1.17 0.71
C SER A 776 25.24 -1.06 -0.81
N HIS A 777 24.02 -1.09 -1.35
CA HIS A 777 23.75 -0.89 -2.78
C HIS A 777 24.18 0.48 -3.28
N SER A 778 23.87 1.53 -2.53
CA SER A 778 24.32 2.90 -2.83
C SER A 778 25.80 3.09 -2.56
N GLU A 779 26.35 2.48 -1.49
CA GLU A 779 27.79 2.51 -1.17
C GLU A 779 28.64 1.86 -2.27
N LYS A 780 28.25 0.68 -2.74
CA LYS A 780 28.95 -0.03 -3.83
C LYS A 780 28.92 0.78 -5.12
N MET A 781 27.75 1.31 -5.48
CA MET A 781 27.60 2.11 -6.70
C MET A 781 28.44 3.38 -6.63
N PHE A 782 28.39 4.12 -5.50
CA PHE A 782 29.24 5.28 -5.28
C PHE A 782 30.73 4.92 -5.36
N SER A 783 31.16 3.82 -4.72
CA SER A 783 32.55 3.34 -4.73
C SER A 783 33.02 3.03 -6.15
N ALA A 784 32.18 2.42 -6.99
CA ALA A 784 32.49 2.12 -8.38
C ALA A 784 32.70 3.40 -9.21
N LEU A 785 31.79 4.38 -9.08
CA LEU A 785 31.89 5.68 -9.75
C LEU A 785 33.10 6.50 -9.26
N PHE A 786 33.34 6.53 -7.96
CA PHE A 786 34.52 7.17 -7.36
C PHE A 786 35.82 6.59 -7.91
N ARG A 787 35.93 5.24 -7.99
CA ARG A 787 37.09 4.56 -8.54
C ARG A 787 37.38 4.95 -9.99
N GLN A 788 36.35 5.33 -10.75
CA GLN A 788 36.42 5.72 -12.15
C GLN A 788 36.61 7.23 -12.35
N GLY A 789 36.54 8.03 -11.27
CA GLY A 789 36.62 9.50 -11.36
C GLY A 789 35.36 10.13 -11.98
N ARG A 790 34.20 9.46 -11.86
CA ARG A 790 32.93 9.99 -12.35
C ARG A 790 32.34 11.00 -11.37
N ASP A 791 31.55 11.95 -11.85
CA ASP A 791 30.81 12.89 -11.03
C ASP A 791 29.73 12.16 -10.25
N ALA A 792 29.93 11.97 -8.96
CA ALA A 792 28.96 11.31 -8.09
C ALA A 792 28.91 11.99 -6.71
N LYS A 793 27.71 12.07 -6.16
CA LYS A 793 27.46 12.52 -4.78
C LYS A 793 26.62 11.46 -4.06
N PHE A 794 26.99 11.11 -2.81
CA PHE A 794 26.23 10.18 -2.00
C PHE A 794 25.82 10.82 -0.67
N ILE A 795 24.52 10.85 -0.40
CA ILE A 795 23.91 11.40 0.82
C ILE A 795 23.39 10.25 1.65
N ARG A 796 23.92 10.10 2.85
CA ARG A 796 23.49 9.09 3.82
C ARG A 796 22.64 9.74 4.88
N TYR A 797 21.38 9.31 4.98
CA TYR A 797 20.48 9.79 6.02
C TYR A 797 20.43 8.81 7.19
N TRP A 798 20.95 9.24 8.32
CA TRP A 798 21.04 8.44 9.53
C TRP A 798 19.72 8.44 10.29
N GLY A 799 19.23 7.24 10.66
CA GLY A 799 17.95 7.04 11.31
C GLY A 799 16.77 7.02 10.35
N GLU A 800 17.00 7.07 9.04
CA GLU A 800 15.96 7.00 8.02
C GLU A 800 15.79 5.59 7.46
N GLY A 801 14.55 5.24 7.10
CA GLY A 801 14.24 3.98 6.44
C GLY A 801 14.15 4.10 4.92
N HIS A 802 13.28 3.26 4.33
CA HIS A 802 13.06 3.22 2.89
C HIS A 802 12.61 4.56 2.31
N ASN A 803 11.82 5.28 3.06
CA ASN A 803 11.41 6.64 2.77
C ASN A 803 12.12 7.59 3.73
N VAL A 804 12.73 8.64 3.19
CA VAL A 804 13.21 9.75 4.02
C VAL A 804 11.98 10.41 4.64
N SER A 805 11.92 10.38 5.94
CA SER A 805 10.69 10.69 6.69
C SER A 805 10.82 11.89 7.60
N SER A 806 12.00 12.23 8.12
CA SER A 806 12.20 13.38 8.99
C SER A 806 11.96 14.70 8.27
N PRO A 807 11.16 15.63 8.78
CA PRO A 807 10.90 16.89 8.12
C PRO A 807 12.15 17.66 7.68
N ALA A 808 13.18 17.68 8.55
CA ALA A 808 14.45 18.30 8.22
C ALA A 808 15.19 17.57 7.09
N ASN A 809 15.20 16.24 7.12
CA ASN A 809 15.83 15.43 6.06
C ASN A 809 15.07 15.50 4.73
N ILE A 810 13.74 15.54 4.75
CA ILE A 810 12.92 15.78 3.56
C ILE A 810 13.29 17.14 2.93
N SER A 811 13.35 18.19 3.76
CA SER A 811 13.70 19.53 3.29
C SER A 811 15.12 19.57 2.72
N ASP A 812 16.10 18.94 3.39
CA ASP A 812 17.48 18.83 2.93
C ASP A 812 17.57 18.08 1.61
N LEU A 813 16.86 16.94 1.48
CA LEU A 813 16.86 16.16 0.24
C LEU A 813 16.28 16.96 -0.93
N TRP A 814 15.17 17.69 -0.74
CA TRP A 814 14.61 18.56 -1.78
C TRP A 814 15.62 19.60 -2.26
N ARG A 815 16.27 20.31 -1.34
CA ARG A 815 17.26 21.32 -1.68
C ARG A 815 18.44 20.72 -2.47
N ARG A 816 18.93 19.54 -2.05
CA ARG A 816 20.02 18.84 -2.75
C ARG A 816 19.61 18.35 -4.14
N LEU A 817 18.40 17.82 -4.30
CA LEU A 817 17.87 17.39 -5.59
C LEU A 817 17.75 18.58 -6.55
N LEU A 818 17.16 19.69 -6.11
CA LEU A 818 17.03 20.89 -6.91
C LEU A 818 18.39 21.49 -7.28
N ALA A 819 19.32 21.59 -6.33
CA ALA A 819 20.66 22.09 -6.59
C ALA A 819 21.44 21.19 -7.58
N TRP A 820 21.25 19.86 -7.48
CA TRP A 820 21.85 18.90 -8.40
C TRP A 820 21.34 19.09 -9.83
N TYR A 821 20.03 19.18 -9.98
CA TYR A 821 19.43 19.39 -11.30
C TYR A 821 19.73 20.77 -11.87
N ASP A 822 19.71 21.83 -11.06
CA ASP A 822 20.11 23.17 -11.52
C ASP A 822 21.54 23.16 -12.09
N LEU A 823 22.47 22.49 -11.41
CA LEU A 823 23.87 22.42 -11.82
C LEU A 823 24.05 21.74 -13.19
N TYR A 824 23.46 20.55 -13.36
CA TYR A 824 23.73 19.72 -14.53
C TYR A 824 22.77 19.95 -15.70
N LEU A 825 21.60 20.56 -15.46
CA LEU A 825 20.68 20.97 -16.53
C LEU A 825 20.89 22.43 -16.95
N ASP A 826 21.93 23.07 -16.46
CA ASP A 826 22.28 24.47 -16.74
C ASP A 826 21.10 25.42 -16.51
N VAL A 827 20.51 25.30 -15.32
CA VAL A 827 19.35 26.09 -14.89
C VAL A 827 19.84 27.27 -14.08
N HIS A 828 19.47 28.48 -14.54
CA HIS A 828 19.78 29.74 -13.85
C HIS A 828 18.49 30.29 -13.21
N ARG A 829 18.65 30.89 -12.03
CA ARG A 829 17.55 31.50 -11.28
C ARG A 829 17.82 32.97 -10.99
N ASP A 830 16.78 33.74 -11.00
CA ASP A 830 16.84 35.13 -10.52
C ASP A 830 16.92 35.19 -8.99
N GLU A 831 17.01 36.38 -8.44
CA GLU A 831 17.05 36.68 -7.01
C GLU A 831 15.80 36.18 -6.24
N ASN A 832 14.70 35.94 -6.96
CA ASN A 832 13.45 35.42 -6.43
C ASN A 832 13.32 33.89 -6.61
N GLY A 833 14.34 33.23 -7.16
CA GLY A 833 14.35 31.77 -7.41
C GLY A 833 13.57 31.35 -8.67
N ALA A 834 13.05 32.27 -9.47
CA ALA A 834 12.39 31.96 -10.74
C ALA A 834 13.42 31.61 -11.83
N LEU A 835 13.02 30.71 -12.75
CA LEU A 835 13.88 30.34 -13.87
C LEU A 835 14.19 31.56 -14.77
N ILE A 836 15.46 31.77 -15.06
CA ILE A 836 15.91 32.64 -16.10
C ILE A 836 16.01 31.85 -17.41
N PHE A 837 15.18 32.17 -18.37
CA PHE A 837 15.25 31.58 -19.70
C PHE A 837 16.15 32.45 -20.58
N SER A 838 17.45 32.12 -20.64
CA SER A 838 18.37 32.82 -21.53
C SER A 838 18.39 32.17 -22.90
N GLU A 839 18.03 32.92 -23.95
CA GLU A 839 18.27 32.51 -25.34
C GLU A 839 19.77 32.60 -25.71
N GLU A 840 20.63 33.12 -24.83
CA GLU A 840 22.01 33.55 -25.19
C GLU A 840 23.17 32.76 -24.61
N THR A 841 22.98 31.70 -23.83
CA THR A 841 24.12 31.03 -23.14
C THR A 841 24.55 29.68 -23.72
N ALA A 842 24.53 29.49 -25.02
CA ALA A 842 25.09 28.30 -25.65
C ALA A 842 26.65 28.25 -25.72
N SER A 843 27.38 29.19 -25.11
CA SER A 843 28.81 29.32 -25.39
C SER A 843 29.80 29.41 -24.20
N SER A 844 29.35 29.26 -22.96
CA SER A 844 30.29 29.25 -21.84
C SER A 844 30.07 28.06 -20.90
N ARG A 845 30.69 26.90 -21.19
CA ARG A 845 31.00 25.89 -20.18
C ARG A 845 32.10 26.45 -19.27
N GLY A 846 31.75 27.37 -18.39
CA GLY A 846 32.57 27.77 -17.27
C GLY A 846 32.67 26.61 -16.27
N SER A 847 33.73 26.59 -15.45
CA SER A 847 33.91 25.65 -14.36
C SER A 847 32.65 25.63 -13.47
N ARG A 848 31.95 24.50 -13.44
CA ARG A 848 30.74 24.29 -12.64
C ARG A 848 31.19 24.08 -11.19
N GLU A 849 30.99 25.06 -10.34
CA GLU A 849 31.20 24.87 -8.91
C GLU A 849 29.91 24.33 -8.27
N PRO A 850 30.00 23.21 -7.51
CA PRO A 850 28.86 22.72 -6.76
C PRO A 850 28.39 23.77 -5.74
N LEU A 851 27.08 23.90 -5.57
CA LEU A 851 26.54 24.73 -4.50
C LEU A 851 26.85 24.13 -3.14
N GLU A 852 27.35 24.97 -2.25
CA GLU A 852 27.52 24.62 -0.85
C GLU A 852 26.15 24.65 -0.13
N PRO A 853 25.96 23.87 0.96
CA PRO A 853 24.69 23.82 1.70
C PRO A 853 24.18 25.19 2.19
N GLU A 854 25.07 26.16 2.38
CA GLU A 854 24.75 27.54 2.79
C GLU A 854 23.94 28.28 1.71
N ASP A 855 24.06 27.88 0.44
CA ASP A 855 23.34 28.50 -0.69
C ASP A 855 21.96 27.91 -0.94
N PHE A 856 21.55 26.90 -0.17
CA PHE A 856 20.27 26.22 -0.38
C PHE A 856 19.04 27.04 0.05
N SER A 857 19.23 28.12 0.81
CA SER A 857 18.13 29.00 1.23
C SER A 857 17.26 29.57 0.09
N ARG A 858 17.81 29.62 -1.13
CA ARG A 858 17.08 30.04 -2.33
C ARG A 858 15.91 29.10 -2.70
N PHE A 859 15.88 27.88 -2.19
CA PHE A 859 14.82 26.90 -2.40
C PHE A 859 13.74 26.92 -1.30
N ASP A 860 13.88 27.76 -0.29
CA ASP A 860 12.93 27.86 0.84
C ASP A 860 11.76 28.83 0.58
N ARG A 861 11.75 29.51 -0.59
CA ARG A 861 10.82 30.58 -0.92
C ARG A 861 9.55 30.10 -1.58
#